data_350140cb4d5478df85fc3a063a02b543
#
_entry.id   350140cb4d5478df85fc3a063a02b543
#
_cell.length_a   1.000
_cell.length_b   1.000
_cell.length_c   1.000
_cell.angle_alpha   90.00
_cell.angle_beta   90.00
_cell.angle_gamma   90.00
#
_symmetry.space_group_name_H-M   'P 1'
#
loop_
_entity.id
_entity.type
_entity.pdbx_description
1 polymer ?
#
loop_
_entity_poly.entity_id
_entity_poly.type
_entity_poly.pdbx_seq_one_letter_code
_entity_poly.pdbx_strand_id
1 'polypeptide(L)'
;MNLIYTFSHVRRQITWAAGCLCCCLQLNGQVIYVSTRGNDKWNGSEKKPVASLVRAQELARAYGRDTSVEIVFEDGIYYLPGTVQFTGQDSKDYPATVILRARHEGKAVISGGQQIRLDWKQEAGNIYVASVPAGMDIDQLYVAGLRQPMARFPNAQPGKQRNVYDTWVLDHQAQPNPEMDPLQPERIALWKNPEGGYVHAMHTALWGDMHWEIKGKNEDGTLQLEGGWQNNRPSGMHPLYRFVENIKEELDVPGEWYYDRSESKLYYMPLPEIDLDEAKVEIVRLKHLIEFNGTKESPVRGIHLQGLTFKHTARTFMENKEQLLRSDWTMYRGGAIVFNGAEECSVENCEFDHLGGNTIFVNNYNRYLTVRGCYIHHSGANGIVFVGDPDMVRSPLFRYGNQNYETMDMTPGSLGDNYPQDCWVDDCLITMTGRDEKQTAPVQISMSQRIRVSHCSIYDVPRAGININEGTFGGHIIEFCDVFNTVLETGDHGSFNSWGRDRFWTPDVVTISDQVALHPDMQYWDVLEPNVLRYNRWRCDHGWDVDLDDGSSFYRIYCNLLLNGGLKMREGYDRVATNNIILNNSLHPHVWVRNSDDVFKHNIVFTAYQPAVMNSALGESDRWGKELDYNLFATGQAAMRKFAAHGADAHSVSADPLFVNPGQGDFRVRPESPAFKIGFRNFDITDFGVKSEKLKKLARTPDIPEIVLQIQDEVSAEYTWLGAVLKEVKGEELSAYGAKFSQASMALDRVPAESEAYSWGFGREIYCCHLA
;
A
#
# COMPACT_ATOMS: atom_id res chain seq x y z
N MET A 1 -2.39 13.08 -38.57
CA MET A 1 -3.31 11.99 -38.27
C MET A 1 -3.67 11.91 -36.77
N ASN A 2 -3.43 12.98 -36.02
CA ASN A 2 -3.55 13.02 -34.54
C ASN A 2 -4.69 13.89 -33.97
N LEU A 3 -5.71 14.23 -34.75
CA LEU A 3 -6.81 15.11 -34.30
C LEU A 3 -8.21 14.44 -34.22
N ILE A 4 -8.33 13.18 -34.61
CA ILE A 4 -9.64 12.50 -34.67
C ILE A 4 -9.87 11.59 -33.45
N TYR A 5 -8.79 11.15 -32.77
CA TYR A 5 -8.90 10.30 -31.56
C TYR A 5 -9.32 11.05 -30.28
N THR A 6 -9.07 12.34 -30.18
CA THR A 6 -9.39 13.16 -29.01
C THR A 6 -10.87 13.49 -28.86
N PHE A 7 -11.66 13.48 -29.92
CA PHE A 7 -13.08 13.86 -29.82
C PHE A 7 -14.04 12.74 -29.40
N SER A 8 -13.66 11.47 -29.56
CA SER A 8 -14.52 10.36 -29.15
C SER A 8 -14.43 10.08 -27.63
N HIS A 9 -13.28 10.29 -27.02
CA HIS A 9 -13.11 10.12 -25.56
C HIS A 9 -13.75 11.25 -24.75
N VAL A 10 -13.65 12.49 -25.22
CA VAL A 10 -14.28 13.64 -24.54
C VAL A 10 -15.82 13.51 -24.54
N ARG A 11 -16.43 12.99 -25.58
CA ARG A 11 -17.87 12.76 -25.58
C ARG A 11 -18.35 11.70 -24.60
N ARG A 12 -17.60 10.63 -24.38
CA ARG A 12 -17.96 9.61 -23.37
C ARG A 12 -17.74 10.10 -21.94
N GLN A 13 -16.68 10.85 -21.65
CA GLN A 13 -16.44 11.42 -20.31
C GLN A 13 -17.48 12.49 -19.93
N ILE A 14 -17.97 13.29 -20.87
CA ILE A 14 -19.03 14.27 -20.61
C ILE A 14 -20.37 13.58 -20.34
N THR A 15 -20.63 12.42 -20.95
CA THR A 15 -21.87 11.65 -20.70
C THR A 15 -21.87 11.02 -19.31
N TRP A 16 -20.70 10.66 -18.75
CA TRP A 16 -20.58 10.11 -17.41
C TRP A 16 -20.71 11.16 -16.29
N ALA A 17 -20.17 12.36 -16.49
CA ALA A 17 -20.32 13.46 -15.53
C ALA A 17 -21.74 14.03 -15.50
N ALA A 18 -22.47 13.96 -16.61
CA ALA A 18 -23.87 14.40 -16.69
C ALA A 18 -24.86 13.33 -16.19
N GLY A 19 -24.50 12.05 -16.18
CA GLY A 19 -25.34 10.94 -15.72
C GLY A 19 -25.57 10.91 -14.21
N CYS A 20 -24.71 11.54 -13.40
CA CYS A 20 -24.87 11.60 -11.95
C CYS A 20 -25.82 12.69 -11.43
N LEU A 21 -26.30 13.61 -12.27
CA LEU A 21 -27.09 14.75 -11.79
C LEU A 21 -28.58 14.72 -12.15
N CYS A 22 -29.08 13.74 -12.87
CA CYS A 22 -30.48 13.70 -13.26
C CYS A 22 -30.97 12.27 -13.51
N CYS A 23 -31.24 11.50 -12.48
CA CYS A 23 -32.13 10.34 -12.60
C CYS A 23 -32.92 10.10 -11.32
N CYS A 24 -33.80 11.04 -10.95
CA CYS A 24 -35.08 10.67 -10.37
C CYS A 24 -36.04 10.25 -11.52
N LEU A 25 -35.59 9.41 -12.41
CA LEU A 25 -36.49 8.59 -13.20
C LEU A 25 -36.83 7.40 -12.32
N GLN A 26 -38.05 7.31 -11.81
CA GLN A 26 -38.65 6.10 -11.29
C GLN A 26 -38.60 5.03 -12.41
N LEU A 27 -37.45 4.43 -12.60
CA LEU A 27 -37.37 3.11 -13.24
C LEU A 27 -38.17 2.20 -12.31
N ASN A 28 -39.22 1.57 -12.80
CA ASN A 28 -39.99 0.54 -12.11
C ASN A 28 -39.05 -0.67 -11.86
N GLY A 29 -38.08 -0.51 -10.95
CA GLY A 29 -37.17 -1.56 -10.54
C GLY A 29 -37.92 -2.55 -9.63
N GLN A 30 -37.59 -3.81 -9.76
CA GLN A 30 -38.09 -4.84 -8.82
C GLN A 30 -37.28 -4.73 -7.52
N VAL A 31 -37.97 -4.86 -6.39
CA VAL A 31 -37.32 -4.78 -5.07
C VAL A 31 -37.45 -6.14 -4.36
N ILE A 32 -36.30 -6.65 -3.91
CA ILE A 32 -36.20 -7.89 -3.12
C ILE A 32 -35.67 -7.53 -1.75
N TYR A 33 -36.39 -7.87 -0.69
CA TYR A 33 -35.98 -7.61 0.68
C TYR A 33 -35.30 -8.84 1.29
N VAL A 34 -34.19 -8.60 2.00
CA VAL A 34 -33.43 -9.61 2.77
C VAL A 34 -33.49 -9.20 4.24
N SER A 35 -33.80 -10.16 5.12
CA SER A 35 -33.88 -9.89 6.57
C SER A 35 -33.35 -11.07 7.38
N THR A 36 -32.66 -10.79 8.48
CA THR A 36 -32.20 -11.82 9.43
C THR A 36 -33.37 -12.61 10.05
N ARG A 37 -34.61 -12.09 9.95
CA ARG A 37 -35.86 -12.76 10.32
C ARG A 37 -36.67 -13.26 9.13
N GLY A 38 -36.06 -13.23 7.93
CA GLY A 38 -36.66 -13.69 6.69
C GLY A 38 -36.72 -15.21 6.57
N ASN A 39 -37.25 -15.67 5.43
CA ASN A 39 -37.32 -17.09 5.11
C ASN A 39 -37.15 -17.27 3.60
N ASP A 40 -36.21 -18.12 3.19
CA ASP A 40 -35.89 -18.33 1.77
C ASP A 40 -36.98 -19.03 0.95
N LYS A 41 -38.03 -19.51 1.61
CA LYS A 41 -39.27 -19.97 0.94
C LYS A 41 -40.20 -18.83 0.55
N TRP A 42 -39.96 -17.61 1.05
CA TRP A 42 -40.76 -16.43 0.72
C TRP A 42 -40.35 -15.78 -0.59
N ASN A 43 -41.16 -14.85 -1.06
CA ASN A 43 -41.03 -14.25 -2.38
C ASN A 43 -40.14 -12.98 -2.40
N GLY A 44 -39.53 -12.59 -1.29
CA GLY A 44 -38.67 -11.41 -1.24
C GLY A 44 -39.41 -10.05 -1.15
N SER A 45 -40.74 -10.04 -0.99
CA SER A 45 -41.44 -8.76 -0.77
C SER A 45 -41.13 -8.23 0.64
N GLU A 46 -41.39 -6.92 0.89
CA GLU A 46 -41.13 -6.28 2.18
C GLU A 46 -41.80 -7.01 3.36
N LYS A 47 -43.02 -7.52 3.16
CA LYS A 47 -43.75 -8.29 4.17
C LYS A 47 -43.30 -9.75 4.29
N LYS A 48 -42.62 -10.27 3.29
CA LYS A 48 -42.11 -11.64 3.21
C LYS A 48 -40.67 -11.66 2.67
N PRO A 49 -39.71 -11.08 3.42
CA PRO A 49 -38.32 -11.00 2.99
C PRO A 49 -37.67 -12.39 2.98
N VAL A 50 -36.70 -12.60 2.10
CA VAL A 50 -35.83 -13.78 2.15
C VAL A 50 -34.80 -13.68 3.28
N ALA A 51 -34.20 -14.79 3.69
CA ALA A 51 -33.23 -14.82 4.75
C ALA A 51 -31.77 -14.63 4.26
N SER A 52 -31.49 -15.03 3.02
CA SER A 52 -30.12 -15.11 2.51
C SER A 52 -29.91 -14.27 1.25
N LEU A 53 -28.68 -13.80 1.07
CA LEU A 53 -28.23 -13.15 -0.17
C LEU A 53 -28.32 -14.10 -1.37
N VAL A 54 -27.97 -15.37 -1.18
CA VAL A 54 -28.04 -16.39 -2.24
C VAL A 54 -29.47 -16.51 -2.79
N ARG A 55 -30.45 -16.55 -1.91
CA ARG A 55 -31.88 -16.60 -2.34
C ARG A 55 -32.30 -15.30 -3.03
N ALA A 56 -31.87 -14.15 -2.54
CA ALA A 56 -32.15 -12.87 -3.19
C ALA A 56 -31.54 -12.82 -4.59
N GLN A 57 -30.34 -13.31 -4.78
CA GLN A 57 -29.65 -13.41 -6.07
C GLN A 57 -30.42 -14.31 -7.05
N GLU A 58 -30.90 -15.48 -6.60
CA GLU A 58 -31.74 -16.38 -7.41
C GLU A 58 -33.02 -15.68 -7.88
N LEU A 59 -33.68 -14.95 -7.00
CA LEU A 59 -34.87 -14.17 -7.36
C LEU A 59 -34.54 -13.05 -8.36
N ALA A 60 -33.41 -12.37 -8.20
CA ALA A 60 -32.96 -11.33 -9.11
C ALA A 60 -32.65 -11.87 -10.52
N ARG A 61 -32.12 -13.08 -10.63
CA ARG A 61 -31.90 -13.77 -11.92
C ARG A 61 -33.18 -14.07 -12.66
N ALA A 62 -34.29 -14.27 -11.96
CA ALA A 62 -35.58 -14.57 -12.59
C ALA A 62 -36.16 -13.38 -13.36
N TYR A 63 -35.70 -12.15 -13.11
CA TYR A 63 -36.07 -10.98 -13.89
C TYR A 63 -35.17 -10.86 -15.13
N GLY A 64 -35.73 -10.35 -16.22
CA GLY A 64 -35.01 -10.14 -17.48
C GLY A 64 -33.75 -9.29 -17.33
N ARG A 65 -32.83 -9.42 -18.28
CA ARG A 65 -31.58 -8.64 -18.28
C ARG A 65 -31.80 -7.14 -18.45
N ASP A 66 -32.92 -6.74 -18.99
CA ASP A 66 -33.37 -5.36 -19.18
C ASP A 66 -34.09 -4.76 -17.95
N THR A 67 -34.25 -5.54 -16.89
CA THR A 67 -35.00 -5.12 -15.70
C THR A 67 -34.04 -4.84 -14.55
N SER A 68 -34.08 -3.62 -14.02
CA SER A 68 -33.32 -3.27 -12.82
C SER A 68 -33.90 -3.94 -11.58
N VAL A 69 -33.02 -4.38 -10.68
CA VAL A 69 -33.39 -5.04 -9.43
C VAL A 69 -32.65 -4.40 -8.26
N GLU A 70 -33.37 -4.05 -7.19
CA GLU A 70 -32.77 -3.68 -5.91
C GLU A 70 -32.88 -4.85 -4.91
N ILE A 71 -31.78 -5.25 -4.31
CA ILE A 71 -31.74 -6.17 -3.19
C ILE A 71 -31.49 -5.34 -1.94
N VAL A 72 -32.51 -5.19 -1.08
CA VAL A 72 -32.49 -4.32 0.10
C VAL A 72 -32.31 -5.15 1.35
N PHE A 73 -31.21 -4.95 2.03
CA PHE A 73 -30.92 -5.60 3.31
C PHE A 73 -31.47 -4.77 4.47
N GLU A 74 -32.33 -5.40 5.28
CA GLU A 74 -32.76 -4.85 6.56
C GLU A 74 -31.57 -4.81 7.54
N ASP A 75 -31.69 -4.00 8.59
CA ASP A 75 -30.66 -3.90 9.63
C ASP A 75 -30.38 -5.26 10.28
N GLY A 76 -29.10 -5.59 10.46
CA GLY A 76 -28.70 -6.84 11.10
C GLY A 76 -27.38 -7.40 10.57
N ILE A 77 -26.95 -8.52 11.17
CA ILE A 77 -25.72 -9.21 10.78
C ILE A 77 -26.09 -10.46 9.99
N TYR A 78 -25.59 -10.55 8.77
CA TYR A 78 -25.78 -11.65 7.84
C TYR A 78 -24.50 -12.48 7.77
N TYR A 79 -24.47 -13.59 8.49
CA TYR A 79 -23.36 -14.55 8.44
C TYR A 79 -23.48 -15.37 7.16
N LEU A 80 -22.51 -15.22 6.29
CA LEU A 80 -22.50 -15.98 5.04
C LEU A 80 -22.11 -17.44 5.30
N PRO A 81 -22.87 -18.43 4.77
CA PRO A 81 -22.51 -19.84 4.90
C PRO A 81 -21.31 -20.21 4.00
N GLY A 82 -21.02 -19.43 2.99
CA GLY A 82 -19.92 -19.55 2.05
C GLY A 82 -19.82 -18.28 1.21
N THR A 83 -18.77 -18.17 0.42
CA THR A 83 -18.55 -17.07 -0.52
C THR A 83 -19.69 -16.98 -1.53
N VAL A 84 -20.27 -15.79 -1.71
CA VAL A 84 -21.32 -15.55 -2.71
C VAL A 84 -20.68 -15.17 -4.04
N GLN A 85 -21.04 -15.89 -5.10
CA GLN A 85 -20.48 -15.66 -6.44
C GLN A 85 -21.49 -15.02 -7.38
N PHE A 86 -21.11 -13.91 -8.00
CA PHE A 86 -21.79 -13.31 -9.12
C PHE A 86 -21.10 -13.70 -10.41
N THR A 87 -21.88 -14.08 -11.41
CA THR A 87 -21.41 -14.55 -12.73
C THR A 87 -22.08 -13.77 -13.85
N GLY A 88 -21.73 -14.02 -15.11
CA GLY A 88 -22.40 -13.42 -16.25
C GLY A 88 -23.93 -13.62 -16.28
N GLN A 89 -24.45 -14.62 -15.54
CA GLN A 89 -25.91 -14.84 -15.40
C GLN A 89 -26.58 -13.78 -14.53
N ASP A 90 -25.85 -13.11 -13.65
CA ASP A 90 -26.34 -12.05 -12.78
C ASP A 90 -26.34 -10.68 -13.45
N SER A 91 -25.66 -10.58 -14.59
CA SER A 91 -25.47 -9.33 -15.32
C SER A 91 -26.77 -8.76 -15.87
N LYS A 92 -26.84 -7.45 -15.92
CA LYS A 92 -27.91 -6.71 -16.60
C LYS A 92 -27.37 -5.98 -17.83
N ASP A 93 -28.26 -5.74 -18.80
CA ASP A 93 -27.93 -4.99 -19.99
C ASP A 93 -28.22 -3.51 -19.75
N TYR A 94 -27.24 -2.65 -20.03
CA TYR A 94 -27.36 -1.22 -19.82
C TYR A 94 -28.66 -0.65 -20.46
N PRO A 95 -29.44 0.18 -19.75
CA PRO A 95 -29.14 0.83 -18.46
C PRO A 95 -29.63 0.09 -17.19
N ALA A 96 -30.08 -1.16 -17.30
CA ALA A 96 -30.55 -1.93 -16.16
C ALA A 96 -29.38 -2.36 -15.27
N THR A 97 -29.63 -2.46 -13.95
CA THR A 97 -28.62 -2.78 -12.94
C THR A 97 -29.16 -3.69 -11.84
N VAL A 98 -28.26 -4.33 -11.10
CA VAL A 98 -28.55 -4.97 -9.80
C VAL A 98 -27.89 -4.13 -8.71
N ILE A 99 -28.67 -3.60 -7.78
CA ILE A 99 -28.16 -2.83 -6.64
C ILE A 99 -28.38 -3.62 -5.36
N LEU A 100 -27.30 -4.01 -4.70
CA LEU A 100 -27.31 -4.58 -3.35
C LEU A 100 -27.09 -3.43 -2.37
N ARG A 101 -28.09 -3.10 -1.57
CA ARG A 101 -27.96 -1.96 -0.66
C ARG A 101 -28.52 -2.23 0.75
N ALA A 102 -27.94 -1.58 1.73
CA ALA A 102 -28.51 -1.50 3.06
C ALA A 102 -29.79 -0.63 3.03
N ARG A 103 -30.79 -0.99 3.82
CA ARG A 103 -31.94 -0.11 4.06
C ARG A 103 -31.51 1.18 4.76
N HIS A 104 -30.68 1.04 5.78
CA HIS A 104 -29.99 2.15 6.43
C HIS A 104 -28.48 1.93 6.33
N GLU A 105 -27.81 2.90 5.76
CA GLU A 105 -26.36 2.84 5.50
C GLU A 105 -25.57 2.42 6.76
N GLY A 106 -24.68 1.43 6.59
CA GLY A 106 -23.84 0.88 7.65
C GLY A 106 -24.56 -0.01 8.67
N LYS A 107 -25.86 -0.29 8.51
CA LYS A 107 -26.62 -1.13 9.46
C LYS A 107 -26.85 -2.57 9.00
N ALA A 108 -26.62 -2.86 7.74
CA ALA A 108 -26.62 -4.21 7.20
C ALA A 108 -25.18 -4.72 7.09
N VAL A 109 -24.81 -5.68 7.94
CA VAL A 109 -23.46 -6.21 8.04
C VAL A 109 -23.37 -7.57 7.35
N ILE A 110 -22.54 -7.70 6.35
CA ILE A 110 -22.20 -8.96 5.68
C ILE A 110 -20.94 -9.51 6.34
N SER A 111 -21.03 -10.67 6.98
CA SER A 111 -19.95 -11.23 7.78
C SER A 111 -19.52 -12.61 7.31
N GLY A 112 -18.18 -12.82 7.17
CA GLY A 112 -17.56 -14.11 6.97
C GLY A 112 -17.31 -14.89 8.27
N GLY A 113 -17.73 -14.32 9.40
CA GLY A 113 -17.69 -14.97 10.69
C GLY A 113 -18.81 -15.97 10.91
N GLN A 114 -18.77 -16.57 12.06
CA GLN A 114 -19.83 -17.45 12.58
C GLN A 114 -19.97 -17.22 14.07
N GLN A 115 -21.19 -16.98 14.53
CA GLN A 115 -21.47 -16.99 15.96
C GLN A 115 -21.48 -18.43 16.45
N ILE A 116 -20.78 -18.68 17.56
CA ILE A 116 -20.75 -19.99 18.23
C ILE A 116 -21.16 -19.85 19.68
N ARG A 117 -21.75 -20.92 20.21
CA ARG A 117 -22.00 -21.05 21.65
C ARG A 117 -20.99 -22.00 22.25
N LEU A 118 -20.30 -21.55 23.29
CA LEU A 118 -19.27 -22.30 23.98
C LEU A 118 -19.67 -22.53 25.44
N ASP A 119 -19.45 -23.74 25.91
CA ASP A 119 -19.65 -24.11 27.33
C ASP A 119 -18.29 -23.98 28.03
N TRP A 120 -18.05 -22.78 28.55
CA TRP A 120 -16.81 -22.42 29.18
C TRP A 120 -16.65 -23.06 30.55
N LYS A 121 -15.51 -23.67 30.81
CA LYS A 121 -15.11 -24.26 32.09
C LYS A 121 -13.81 -23.63 32.53
N GLN A 122 -13.75 -23.22 33.78
CA GLN A 122 -12.51 -22.72 34.37
C GLN A 122 -11.52 -23.87 34.46
N GLU A 123 -10.30 -23.69 33.92
CA GLU A 123 -9.24 -24.70 33.96
C GLU A 123 -8.20 -24.37 35.04
N ALA A 124 -7.60 -23.16 34.97
CA ALA A 124 -6.61 -22.71 35.94
C ALA A 124 -6.58 -21.18 36.04
N GLY A 125 -6.56 -20.65 37.26
CA GLY A 125 -6.53 -19.20 37.44
C GLY A 125 -7.71 -18.53 36.73
N ASN A 126 -7.44 -17.60 35.85
CA ASN A 126 -8.45 -16.91 35.02
C ASN A 126 -8.54 -17.48 33.59
N ILE A 127 -8.00 -18.65 33.34
CA ILE A 127 -8.09 -19.33 32.03
C ILE A 127 -9.31 -20.23 32.01
N TYR A 128 -10.10 -20.08 30.94
CA TYR A 128 -11.28 -20.89 30.65
C TYR A 128 -11.02 -21.72 29.40
N VAL A 129 -11.64 -22.91 29.33
CA VAL A 129 -11.55 -23.84 28.21
C VAL A 129 -12.96 -24.22 27.74
N ALA A 130 -13.13 -24.32 26.44
CA ALA A 130 -14.34 -24.83 25.83
C ALA A 130 -14.01 -25.80 24.68
N SER A 131 -14.83 -26.82 24.49
CA SER A 131 -14.73 -27.69 23.32
C SER A 131 -15.40 -27.05 22.12
N VAL A 132 -14.76 -27.17 20.95
CA VAL A 132 -15.32 -26.75 19.68
C VAL A 132 -15.54 -27.98 18.77
N PRO A 133 -16.40 -27.90 17.75
CA PRO A 133 -16.60 -28.99 16.80
C PRO A 133 -15.25 -29.45 16.16
N ALA A 134 -15.06 -30.75 16.09
CA ALA A 134 -13.84 -31.33 15.50
C ALA A 134 -13.66 -30.87 14.04
N GLY A 135 -12.41 -30.57 13.65
CA GLY A 135 -12.06 -30.11 12.32
C GLY A 135 -12.43 -28.64 12.03
N MET A 136 -12.85 -27.90 13.06
CA MET A 136 -13.04 -26.45 12.94
C MET A 136 -11.67 -25.77 12.87
N ASP A 137 -11.47 -24.92 11.89
CA ASP A 137 -10.31 -24.05 11.80
C ASP A 137 -10.68 -22.67 12.38
N ILE A 138 -9.95 -22.24 13.40
CA ILE A 138 -10.17 -20.97 14.09
C ILE A 138 -8.90 -20.14 13.97
N ASP A 139 -8.97 -19.10 13.17
CA ASP A 139 -7.85 -18.17 12.94
C ASP A 139 -8.02 -16.85 13.70
N GLN A 140 -9.25 -16.44 13.98
CA GLN A 140 -9.56 -15.22 14.71
C GLN A 140 -10.74 -15.46 15.66
N LEU A 141 -10.66 -14.87 16.85
CA LEU A 141 -11.67 -14.91 17.88
C LEU A 141 -12.16 -13.48 18.19
N TYR A 142 -13.48 -13.31 18.21
CA TYR A 142 -14.14 -12.10 18.69
C TYR A 142 -15.02 -12.44 19.87
N VAL A 143 -14.85 -11.71 20.97
CA VAL A 143 -15.67 -11.85 22.18
C VAL A 143 -16.26 -10.48 22.51
N ALA A 144 -17.57 -10.44 22.70
CA ALA A 144 -18.33 -9.19 22.87
C ALA A 144 -18.06 -8.14 21.78
N GLY A 145 -17.78 -8.60 20.53
CA GLY A 145 -17.48 -7.76 19.37
C GLY A 145 -16.04 -7.24 19.27
N LEU A 146 -15.19 -7.59 20.23
CA LEU A 146 -13.77 -7.21 20.25
C LEU A 146 -12.90 -8.36 19.71
N ARG A 147 -12.00 -8.07 18.76
CA ARG A 147 -10.98 -9.02 18.32
C ARG A 147 -10.04 -9.32 19.49
N GLN A 148 -9.82 -10.59 19.76
CA GLN A 148 -8.93 -11.04 20.80
C GLN A 148 -7.59 -11.50 20.18
N PRO A 149 -6.41 -11.12 20.73
CA PRO A 149 -5.12 -11.60 20.25
C PRO A 149 -4.95 -13.09 20.58
N MET A 150 -4.26 -13.83 19.73
CA MET A 150 -3.77 -15.16 20.10
C MET A 150 -2.75 -15.03 21.22
N ALA A 151 -2.63 -16.06 22.07
CA ALA A 151 -1.59 -16.18 23.08
C ALA A 151 -0.22 -16.02 22.42
N ARG A 152 0.56 -15.03 22.84
CA ARG A 152 1.72 -14.57 22.09
C ARG A 152 2.85 -14.07 22.98
N PHE A 153 4.07 -14.06 22.42
CA PHE A 153 5.21 -13.39 23.03
C PHE A 153 6.05 -12.64 21.99
N PRO A 154 6.45 -11.38 22.25
CA PRO A 154 5.99 -10.54 23.36
C PRO A 154 4.49 -10.26 23.28
N ASN A 155 3.89 -9.94 24.45
CA ASN A 155 2.46 -9.68 24.54
C ASN A 155 2.07 -8.46 23.72
N ALA A 156 0.86 -8.49 23.17
CA ALA A 156 0.28 -7.32 22.52
C ALA A 156 0.21 -6.13 23.49
N GLN A 157 0.44 -4.93 22.99
CA GLN A 157 0.36 -3.69 23.79
C GLN A 157 -0.82 -2.84 23.30
N PRO A 158 -2.05 -3.16 23.72
CA PRO A 158 -3.23 -2.41 23.30
C PRO A 158 -3.12 -0.96 23.79
N GLY A 159 -3.54 -0.02 22.95
CA GLY A 159 -3.64 1.39 23.32
C GLY A 159 -2.38 2.24 23.10
N LYS A 160 -1.31 1.75 22.53
CA LYS A 160 -0.28 2.61 21.94
C LYS A 160 -0.86 3.25 20.67
N GLN A 161 -1.49 4.39 20.84
CA GLN A 161 -2.31 5.10 19.85
C GLN A 161 -1.57 5.54 18.57
N ARG A 162 -0.26 5.32 18.46
CA ARG A 162 0.54 5.64 17.27
C ARG A 162 1.11 4.40 16.58
N ASN A 163 1.02 3.24 17.21
CA ASN A 163 1.33 1.99 16.54
C ASN A 163 0.07 1.54 15.82
N VAL A 164 0.14 1.46 14.52
CA VAL A 164 -0.87 0.82 13.68
C VAL A 164 -1.10 -0.61 14.14
N TYR A 165 -0.18 -1.16 14.89
CA TYR A 165 -0.17 -2.52 15.39
C TYR A 165 -0.23 -2.57 16.90
N ASP A 166 -1.17 -3.35 17.39
CA ASP A 166 -1.13 -3.91 18.73
C ASP A 166 -0.02 -4.96 18.83
N THR A 167 0.98 -4.85 17.99
CA THR A 167 2.13 -5.73 17.95
C THR A 167 3.36 -4.95 18.35
N TRP A 168 4.22 -5.63 19.08
CA TRP A 168 5.47 -5.12 19.58
C TRP A 168 6.46 -4.69 18.48
N VAL A 169 6.13 -4.98 17.21
CA VAL A 169 7.15 -5.12 16.20
C VAL A 169 7.79 -3.82 15.81
N LEU A 170 7.14 -2.71 15.79
CA LEU A 170 7.86 -1.47 15.53
C LEU A 170 7.10 -0.22 15.96
N ASP A 171 7.75 0.51 16.76
CA ASP A 171 7.88 1.94 16.68
C ASP A 171 9.29 2.20 16.12
N HIS A 172 9.46 2.98 15.07
CA HIS A 172 10.78 3.38 14.57
C HIS A 172 11.68 4.02 15.63
N GLN A 173 11.09 4.43 16.73
CA GLN A 173 11.78 4.98 17.90
C GLN A 173 12.07 3.94 18.99
N ALA A 174 11.53 2.72 18.89
CA ALA A 174 11.77 1.70 19.89
C ALA A 174 13.13 1.04 19.66
N GLN A 175 13.93 1.00 20.69
CA GLN A 175 15.18 0.22 20.66
C GLN A 175 14.83 -1.27 20.80
N PRO A 176 15.30 -2.14 19.89
CA PRO A 176 15.10 -3.57 20.00
C PRO A 176 15.67 -4.08 21.33
N ASN A 177 14.93 -4.93 22.02
CA ASN A 177 15.40 -5.57 23.26
C ASN A 177 15.68 -7.06 23.02
N PRO A 178 16.94 -7.51 23.00
CA PRO A 178 17.28 -8.91 22.79
C PRO A 178 16.69 -9.86 23.85
N GLU A 179 16.43 -9.38 25.07
CA GLU A 179 15.82 -10.18 26.14
C GLU A 179 14.36 -10.52 25.84
N MET A 180 13.72 -9.76 24.93
CA MET A 180 12.35 -9.97 24.48
C MET A 180 12.27 -10.80 23.19
N ASP A 181 13.36 -11.41 22.75
CA ASP A 181 13.35 -12.28 21.58
C ASP A 181 12.57 -13.57 21.86
N PRO A 182 11.49 -13.85 21.11
CA PRO A 182 10.68 -15.06 21.32
C PRO A 182 11.42 -16.35 20.96
N LEU A 183 12.44 -16.29 20.13
CA LEU A 183 13.16 -17.47 19.64
C LEU A 183 14.42 -17.82 20.46
N GLN A 184 14.53 -17.31 21.68
CA GLN A 184 15.58 -17.74 22.59
C GLN A 184 15.43 -19.23 22.97
N PRO A 185 16.50 -20.02 22.96
CA PRO A 185 16.46 -21.45 23.31
C PRO A 185 15.75 -21.75 24.62
N GLU A 186 15.99 -20.91 25.65
CA GLU A 186 15.40 -21.04 26.97
C GLU A 186 13.87 -20.89 26.92
N ARG A 187 13.35 -20.01 26.10
CA ARG A 187 11.90 -19.81 25.92
C ARG A 187 11.30 -20.96 25.14
N ILE A 188 11.89 -21.31 23.99
CA ILE A 188 11.43 -22.46 23.17
C ILE A 188 11.39 -23.74 24.00
N ALA A 189 12.33 -23.93 24.96
CA ALA A 189 12.34 -25.09 25.83
C ALA A 189 11.09 -25.20 26.70
N LEU A 190 10.43 -24.09 27.04
CA LEU A 190 9.20 -24.08 27.86
C LEU A 190 7.99 -24.61 27.08
N TRP A 191 7.95 -24.44 25.77
CA TRP A 191 6.82 -24.83 24.95
C TRP A 191 6.75 -26.36 24.77
N LYS A 192 5.69 -27.00 25.23
CA LYS A 192 5.53 -28.45 25.15
C LYS A 192 5.20 -28.93 23.75
N ASN A 193 4.22 -28.25 23.14
CA ASN A 193 3.77 -28.53 21.78
C ASN A 193 3.48 -27.22 21.03
N PRO A 194 4.48 -26.62 20.37
CA PRO A 194 4.30 -25.37 19.65
C PRO A 194 3.72 -25.58 18.22
N GLU A 195 3.40 -26.80 17.80
CA GLU A 195 2.84 -27.09 16.48
C GLU A 195 1.55 -26.32 16.24
N GLY A 196 1.45 -25.69 15.07
CA GLY A 196 0.30 -24.82 14.69
C GLY A 196 0.41 -23.39 15.26
N GLY A 197 1.51 -23.04 15.93
CA GLY A 197 1.87 -21.67 16.23
C GLY A 197 2.49 -20.98 15.01
N TYR A 198 2.66 -19.67 15.10
CA TYR A 198 3.26 -18.86 14.04
C TYR A 198 4.44 -18.03 14.55
N VAL A 199 5.41 -17.81 13.67
CA VAL A 199 6.46 -16.80 13.84
C VAL A 199 6.22 -15.71 12.83
N HIS A 200 6.11 -14.49 13.30
CA HIS A 200 6.04 -13.28 12.48
C HIS A 200 7.32 -12.47 12.69
N ALA A 201 7.98 -12.08 11.64
CA ALA A 201 9.21 -11.30 11.74
C ALA A 201 9.30 -10.29 10.60
N MET A 202 9.92 -9.14 10.91
CA MET A 202 10.33 -8.24 9.85
C MET A 202 11.41 -8.90 9.00
N HIS A 203 11.49 -8.50 7.76
CA HIS A 203 12.58 -8.74 6.86
C HIS A 203 13.88 -8.08 7.38
N THR A 204 15.04 -8.69 7.17
CA THR A 204 16.31 -8.12 7.70
C THR A 204 16.61 -6.70 7.24
N ALA A 205 16.13 -6.28 6.07
CA ALA A 205 16.25 -4.92 5.55
C ALA A 205 15.05 -4.02 5.90
N LEU A 206 14.10 -4.49 6.68
CA LEU A 206 12.90 -3.75 7.12
C LEU A 206 11.98 -3.28 5.98
N TRP A 207 12.00 -3.94 4.81
CA TRP A 207 11.11 -3.56 3.70
C TRP A 207 9.69 -4.10 3.83
N GLY A 208 9.48 -5.08 4.70
CA GLY A 208 8.23 -5.74 4.98
C GLY A 208 8.44 -6.85 5.99
N ASP A 209 7.49 -7.75 6.10
CA ASP A 209 7.53 -8.88 7.02
C ASP A 209 7.45 -10.23 6.31
N MET A 210 7.67 -11.26 7.07
CA MET A 210 7.65 -12.66 6.66
C MET A 210 7.03 -13.49 7.77
N HIS A 211 6.40 -14.61 7.40
CA HIS A 211 5.65 -15.44 8.32
C HIS A 211 6.00 -16.91 8.16
N TRP A 212 5.99 -17.64 9.27
CA TRP A 212 6.26 -19.08 9.33
C TRP A 212 5.23 -19.75 10.23
N GLU A 213 4.75 -20.89 9.82
CA GLU A 213 4.03 -21.83 10.67
C GLU A 213 5.03 -22.75 11.37
N ILE A 214 4.84 -22.98 12.65
CA ILE A 214 5.64 -23.91 13.45
C ILE A 214 5.09 -25.32 13.23
N LYS A 215 5.91 -26.22 12.70
CA LYS A 215 5.57 -27.63 12.43
C LYS A 215 6.00 -28.58 13.56
N GLY A 216 6.70 -28.06 14.55
CA GLY A 216 7.19 -28.82 15.68
C GLY A 216 8.57 -28.39 16.14
N LYS A 217 9.24 -29.27 16.89
CA LYS A 217 10.63 -29.09 17.34
C LYS A 217 11.54 -30.15 16.73
N ASN A 218 12.76 -29.77 16.43
CA ASN A 218 13.85 -30.68 16.09
C ASN A 218 14.42 -31.37 17.35
N GLU A 219 15.21 -32.41 17.16
CA GLU A 219 15.87 -33.13 18.25
C GLU A 219 16.84 -32.23 19.08
N ASP A 220 17.39 -31.21 18.45
CA ASP A 220 18.25 -30.22 19.10
C ASP A 220 17.48 -29.10 19.84
N GLY A 221 16.14 -29.15 19.83
CA GLY A 221 15.25 -28.17 20.46
C GLY A 221 14.94 -26.94 19.62
N THR A 222 15.47 -26.81 18.42
CA THR A 222 15.09 -25.72 17.50
C THR A 222 13.73 -25.99 16.88
N LEU A 223 13.10 -24.92 16.33
CA LEU A 223 11.78 -25.03 15.69
C LEU A 223 11.90 -25.56 14.24
N GLN A 224 10.94 -26.39 13.86
CA GLN A 224 10.67 -26.71 12.47
C GLN A 224 9.71 -25.66 11.92
N LEU A 225 10.17 -24.88 10.94
CA LEU A 225 9.42 -23.76 10.37
C LEU A 225 9.09 -23.99 8.90
N GLU A 226 7.85 -23.71 8.52
CA GLU A 226 7.40 -23.66 7.13
C GLU A 226 6.89 -22.26 6.79
N GLY A 227 7.52 -21.56 5.83
CA GLY A 227 7.13 -20.20 5.46
C GLY A 227 8.29 -19.37 4.94
N GLY A 228 8.18 -18.06 5.14
CA GLY A 228 9.22 -17.10 4.74
C GLY A 228 9.25 -16.80 3.24
N TRP A 229 8.16 -17.05 2.52
CA TRP A 229 8.05 -16.83 1.06
C TRP A 229 7.42 -15.48 0.67
N GLN A 230 7.15 -14.62 1.63
CA GLN A 230 6.52 -13.30 1.39
C GLN A 230 7.43 -12.31 0.66
N ASN A 231 8.67 -12.70 0.43
CA ASN A 231 9.63 -11.94 -0.32
C ASN A 231 10.34 -12.85 -1.32
N ASN A 232 10.46 -12.46 -2.59
CA ASN A 232 11.11 -13.25 -3.62
C ASN A 232 12.61 -12.95 -3.78
N ARG A 233 13.17 -12.08 -2.94
CA ARG A 233 14.62 -11.98 -2.73
C ARG A 233 15.05 -12.88 -1.57
N PRO A 234 16.23 -13.49 -1.62
CA PRO A 234 16.81 -14.12 -0.46
C PRO A 234 16.94 -13.12 0.69
N SER A 235 16.18 -13.33 1.75
CA SER A 235 16.22 -12.52 2.95
C SER A 235 15.98 -13.36 4.17
N GLY A 236 16.62 -13.01 5.26
CA GLY A 236 16.44 -13.65 6.55
C GLY A 236 15.36 -12.97 7.38
N MET A 237 14.91 -13.73 8.38
CA MET A 237 14.13 -13.22 9.50
C MET A 237 14.96 -12.18 10.28
N HIS A 238 14.36 -11.03 10.59
CA HIS A 238 15.04 -10.02 11.43
C HIS A 238 15.30 -10.60 12.83
N PRO A 239 16.51 -10.46 13.37
CA PRO A 239 16.88 -11.10 14.62
C PRO A 239 16.16 -10.54 15.85
N LEU A 240 15.62 -9.32 15.78
CA LEU A 240 15.04 -8.63 16.93
C LEU A 240 13.56 -8.24 16.74
N TYR A 241 13.13 -7.93 15.51
CA TYR A 241 11.76 -7.51 15.24
C TYR A 241 10.91 -8.71 14.84
N ARG A 242 10.52 -9.50 15.83
CA ARG A 242 9.73 -10.72 15.65
C ARG A 242 8.92 -11.07 16.89
N PHE A 243 7.84 -11.81 16.68
CA PHE A 243 7.01 -12.37 17.75
C PHE A 243 6.47 -13.74 17.35
N VAL A 244 5.98 -14.48 18.32
CA VAL A 244 5.28 -15.75 18.12
C VAL A 244 3.85 -15.64 18.60
N GLU A 245 2.94 -16.38 18.00
CA GLU A 245 1.55 -16.46 18.45
C GLU A 245 0.98 -17.87 18.32
N ASN A 246 -0.18 -18.09 18.96
CA ASN A 246 -0.84 -19.38 19.13
C ASN A 246 0.07 -20.40 19.83
N ILE A 247 0.67 -19.99 20.95
CA ILE A 247 1.48 -20.83 21.84
C ILE A 247 0.79 -20.93 23.20
N LYS A 248 0.49 -22.15 23.65
CA LYS A 248 -0.28 -22.36 24.91
C LYS A 248 0.38 -21.77 26.13
N GLU A 249 1.70 -21.93 26.24
CA GLU A 249 2.51 -21.47 27.36
C GLU A 249 2.65 -19.93 27.42
N GLU A 250 2.28 -19.24 26.35
CA GLU A 250 2.25 -17.77 26.29
C GLU A 250 0.84 -17.21 26.55
N LEU A 251 -0.12 -18.03 27.00
CA LEU A 251 -1.45 -17.57 27.43
C LEU A 251 -1.38 -17.01 28.86
N ASP A 252 -0.94 -15.77 29.02
CA ASP A 252 -0.57 -15.21 30.31
C ASP A 252 -1.14 -13.83 30.63
N VAL A 253 -1.82 -13.16 29.65
CA VAL A 253 -2.48 -11.88 29.87
C VAL A 253 -3.97 -11.91 29.48
N PRO A 254 -4.85 -11.10 30.13
CA PRO A 254 -6.26 -11.00 29.76
C PRO A 254 -6.44 -10.56 28.31
N GLY A 255 -7.41 -11.19 27.64
CA GLY A 255 -7.73 -11.01 26.24
C GLY A 255 -7.13 -12.08 25.34
N GLU A 256 -6.10 -12.76 25.76
CA GLU A 256 -5.45 -13.78 24.94
C GLU A 256 -6.22 -15.09 24.88
N TRP A 257 -6.06 -15.79 23.73
CA TRP A 257 -6.64 -17.10 23.47
C TRP A 257 -5.66 -18.03 22.75
N TYR A 258 -5.85 -19.33 22.95
CA TYR A 258 -5.10 -20.40 22.31
C TYR A 258 -6.05 -21.45 21.76
N TYR A 259 -5.78 -21.93 20.56
CA TYR A 259 -6.57 -23.01 19.95
C TYR A 259 -5.71 -24.28 19.78
N ASP A 260 -6.07 -25.31 20.55
CA ASP A 260 -5.53 -26.66 20.38
C ASP A 260 -6.33 -27.40 19.30
N ARG A 261 -5.78 -27.43 18.10
CA ARG A 261 -6.40 -28.11 16.95
C ARG A 261 -6.51 -29.62 17.15
N SER A 262 -5.53 -30.22 17.86
CA SER A 262 -5.47 -31.66 18.08
C SER A 262 -6.56 -32.15 19.03
N GLU A 263 -6.86 -31.36 20.06
CA GLU A 263 -7.88 -31.68 21.06
C GLU A 263 -9.23 -30.99 20.76
N SER A 264 -9.30 -30.12 19.75
CA SER A 264 -10.47 -29.28 19.43
C SER A 264 -10.91 -28.48 20.64
N LYS A 265 -9.97 -27.84 21.33
CA LYS A 265 -10.20 -27.03 22.54
C LYS A 265 -9.76 -25.59 22.32
N LEU A 266 -10.61 -24.68 22.71
CA LEU A 266 -10.33 -23.23 22.74
C LEU A 266 -10.11 -22.82 24.19
N TYR A 267 -8.94 -22.23 24.46
CA TYR A 267 -8.57 -21.64 25.73
C TYR A 267 -8.61 -20.13 25.61
N TYR A 268 -9.13 -19.48 26.64
CA TYR A 268 -9.27 -18.02 26.64
C TYR A 268 -9.11 -17.45 28.05
N MET A 269 -8.37 -16.38 28.19
CA MET A 269 -8.28 -15.58 29.40
C MET A 269 -9.08 -14.30 29.19
N PRO A 270 -10.33 -14.21 29.71
CA PRO A 270 -11.20 -13.10 29.42
C PRO A 270 -10.66 -11.78 29.98
N LEU A 271 -10.99 -10.68 29.26
CA LEU A 271 -10.83 -9.34 29.79
C LEU A 271 -11.72 -9.17 31.02
N PRO A 272 -11.31 -8.38 32.03
CA PRO A 272 -12.04 -8.26 33.30
C PRO A 272 -13.51 -7.80 33.16
N GLU A 273 -13.82 -7.05 32.10
CA GLU A 273 -15.16 -6.53 31.82
C GLU A 273 -16.06 -7.50 31.06
N ILE A 274 -15.54 -8.65 30.62
CA ILE A 274 -16.29 -9.63 29.83
C ILE A 274 -16.91 -10.70 30.73
N ASP A 275 -18.24 -10.79 30.70
CA ASP A 275 -18.99 -11.93 31.22
C ASP A 275 -19.15 -13.00 30.16
N LEU A 276 -18.47 -14.14 30.34
CA LEU A 276 -18.46 -15.24 29.35
C LEU A 276 -19.81 -15.92 29.17
N ASP A 277 -20.68 -15.89 30.16
CA ASP A 277 -22.03 -16.50 30.10
C ASP A 277 -22.95 -15.70 29.16
N GLU A 278 -22.73 -14.39 29.08
CA GLU A 278 -23.55 -13.47 28.28
C GLU A 278 -22.84 -13.03 26.98
N ALA A 279 -21.52 -13.18 26.90
CA ALA A 279 -20.73 -12.65 25.79
C ALA A 279 -21.02 -13.39 24.48
N LYS A 280 -21.28 -12.61 23.44
CA LYS A 280 -21.34 -13.13 22.08
C LYS A 280 -19.93 -13.52 21.61
N VAL A 281 -19.77 -14.78 21.22
CA VAL A 281 -18.52 -15.30 20.66
C VAL A 281 -18.68 -15.52 19.18
N GLU A 282 -17.73 -14.98 18.40
CA GLU A 282 -17.67 -15.15 16.95
C GLU A 282 -16.28 -15.62 16.56
N ILE A 283 -16.25 -16.54 15.61
CA ILE A 283 -15.03 -17.00 14.93
C ILE A 283 -15.09 -16.62 13.46
N VAL A 284 -13.96 -16.50 12.81
CA VAL A 284 -13.88 -16.17 11.38
C VAL A 284 -13.65 -17.43 10.55
N ARG A 285 -14.32 -17.53 9.39
CA ARG A 285 -14.30 -18.73 8.55
C ARG A 285 -13.95 -18.46 7.08
N LEU A 286 -14.47 -17.37 6.51
CA LEU A 286 -14.37 -17.14 5.06
C LEU A 286 -13.19 -16.21 4.76
N LYS A 287 -12.42 -16.53 3.74
CA LYS A 287 -11.40 -15.62 3.18
C LYS A 287 -12.04 -14.58 2.26
N HIS A 288 -13.07 -14.95 1.50
CA HIS A 288 -13.80 -14.07 0.59
C HIS A 288 -15.28 -14.02 0.95
N LEU A 289 -15.91 -12.87 0.82
CA LEU A 289 -17.33 -12.69 1.07
C LEU A 289 -18.12 -12.71 -0.24
N ILE A 290 -17.68 -11.93 -1.23
CA ILE A 290 -18.32 -11.80 -2.53
C ILE A 290 -17.25 -11.89 -3.63
N GLU A 291 -17.52 -12.67 -4.65
CA GLU A 291 -16.70 -12.77 -5.85
C GLU A 291 -17.52 -12.47 -7.10
N PHE A 292 -16.96 -11.66 -7.99
CA PHE A 292 -17.47 -11.40 -9.33
C PHE A 292 -16.64 -12.22 -10.32
N ASN A 293 -17.20 -13.34 -10.79
CA ASN A 293 -16.50 -14.32 -11.60
C ASN A 293 -17.05 -14.32 -13.04
N GLY A 294 -16.52 -13.42 -13.85
CA GLY A 294 -16.75 -13.36 -15.28
C GLY A 294 -15.49 -13.65 -16.09
N THR A 295 -15.59 -13.46 -17.38
CA THR A 295 -14.47 -13.47 -18.33
C THR A 295 -14.60 -12.24 -19.25
N LYS A 296 -13.60 -11.98 -20.07
CA LYS A 296 -13.68 -10.92 -21.09
C LYS A 296 -14.86 -11.11 -22.06
N GLU A 297 -15.14 -12.38 -22.41
CA GLU A 297 -16.23 -12.74 -23.35
C GLU A 297 -17.61 -12.72 -22.66
N SER A 298 -17.65 -12.94 -21.36
CA SER A 298 -18.86 -12.96 -20.54
C SER A 298 -18.63 -12.29 -19.19
N PRO A 299 -18.40 -10.96 -19.18
CA PRO A 299 -18.12 -10.25 -17.93
C PRO A 299 -19.37 -10.12 -17.05
N VAL A 300 -19.14 -9.99 -15.77
CA VAL A 300 -20.17 -9.56 -14.81
C VAL A 300 -20.37 -8.06 -14.95
N ARG A 301 -21.61 -7.61 -15.24
CA ARG A 301 -21.91 -6.20 -15.53
C ARG A 301 -23.05 -5.64 -14.68
N GLY A 302 -22.90 -4.34 -14.36
CA GLY A 302 -24.01 -3.52 -13.81
C GLY A 302 -24.45 -3.98 -12.43
N ILE A 303 -23.52 -4.45 -11.60
CA ILE A 303 -23.80 -4.84 -10.19
C ILE A 303 -23.14 -3.83 -9.26
N HIS A 304 -23.92 -3.27 -8.34
CA HIS A 304 -23.50 -2.21 -7.45
C HIS A 304 -23.75 -2.58 -5.99
N LEU A 305 -22.73 -2.44 -5.14
CA LEU A 305 -22.80 -2.64 -3.69
C LEU A 305 -22.88 -1.27 -3.03
N GLN A 306 -23.90 -0.99 -2.21
CA GLN A 306 -24.15 0.35 -1.66
C GLN A 306 -24.48 0.31 -0.17
N GLY A 307 -23.74 1.09 0.63
CA GLY A 307 -24.05 1.35 2.03
C GLY A 307 -23.99 0.14 2.95
N LEU A 308 -23.39 -0.96 2.53
CA LEU A 308 -23.21 -2.19 3.29
C LEU A 308 -21.95 -2.10 4.17
N THR A 309 -21.93 -2.82 5.28
CA THR A 309 -20.74 -3.07 6.07
C THR A 309 -20.26 -4.50 5.85
N PHE A 310 -18.97 -4.68 5.58
CA PHE A 310 -18.32 -5.98 5.40
C PHE A 310 -17.37 -6.25 6.55
N LYS A 311 -17.47 -7.43 7.18
CA LYS A 311 -16.65 -7.80 8.35
C LYS A 311 -16.18 -9.25 8.32
N HIS A 312 -15.11 -9.48 9.06
CA HIS A 312 -14.66 -10.81 9.45
C HIS A 312 -14.31 -11.71 8.26
N THR A 313 -13.16 -11.45 7.64
CA THR A 313 -12.52 -12.45 6.77
C THR A 313 -11.30 -13.05 7.45
N ALA A 314 -10.96 -14.30 7.11
CA ALA A 314 -9.79 -14.99 7.62
C ALA A 314 -8.49 -14.30 7.14
N ARG A 315 -7.44 -14.41 7.94
CA ARG A 315 -6.12 -13.90 7.59
C ARG A 315 -5.52 -14.67 6.42
N THR A 316 -4.71 -13.99 5.62
CA THR A 316 -4.12 -14.54 4.39
C THR A 316 -2.60 -14.50 4.36
N PHE A 317 -1.95 -14.12 5.45
CA PHE A 317 -0.50 -13.93 5.53
C PHE A 317 0.32 -15.18 5.14
N MET A 318 -0.23 -16.39 5.33
CA MET A 318 0.40 -17.65 4.89
C MET A 318 0.04 -18.04 3.44
N GLU A 319 -0.77 -17.25 2.74
CA GLU A 319 -1.21 -17.50 1.36
C GLU A 319 -0.41 -16.67 0.33
N ASN A 320 0.40 -15.72 0.76
CA ASN A 320 1.23 -14.87 -0.09
C ASN A 320 2.39 -15.66 -0.72
N LYS A 321 2.12 -16.34 -1.84
CA LYS A 321 3.07 -17.24 -2.50
C LYS A 321 3.38 -16.86 -3.94
N GLU A 322 2.50 -16.08 -4.59
CA GLU A 322 2.72 -15.65 -5.96
C GLU A 322 3.76 -14.52 -5.99
N GLN A 323 4.85 -14.76 -6.70
CA GLN A 323 5.89 -13.76 -6.92
C GLN A 323 5.42 -12.72 -7.94
N LEU A 324 5.58 -11.45 -7.60
CA LEU A 324 5.42 -10.35 -8.55
C LEU A 324 6.66 -10.19 -9.42
N LEU A 325 6.48 -9.55 -10.57
CA LEU A 325 7.55 -9.32 -11.53
C LEU A 325 8.68 -8.49 -10.90
N ARG A 326 9.92 -8.98 -10.98
CA ARG A 326 11.14 -8.30 -10.53
C ARG A 326 11.05 -7.67 -9.14
N SER A 327 10.16 -8.20 -8.34
CA SER A 327 9.79 -7.64 -7.04
C SER A 327 10.40 -8.42 -5.88
N ASP A 328 10.42 -7.75 -4.75
CA ASP A 328 10.72 -8.34 -3.43
C ASP A 328 9.43 -8.72 -2.72
N TRP A 329 8.32 -8.72 -3.43
CA TRP A 329 6.98 -8.84 -2.87
C TRP A 329 6.25 -10.04 -3.49
N THR A 330 5.62 -10.84 -2.66
CA THR A 330 4.68 -11.87 -3.09
C THR A 330 3.26 -11.45 -2.75
N MET A 331 2.27 -12.11 -3.34
CA MET A 331 0.89 -11.71 -3.24
C MET A 331 -0.05 -12.93 -3.08
N TYR A 332 -1.17 -12.68 -2.44
CA TYR A 332 -2.37 -13.50 -2.46
C TYR A 332 -3.42 -12.88 -3.37
N ARG A 333 -3.86 -13.60 -4.42
CA ARG A 333 -4.92 -13.14 -5.33
C ARG A 333 -6.29 -13.39 -4.75
N GLY A 334 -6.69 -12.55 -3.80
CA GLY A 334 -7.98 -12.64 -3.15
C GLY A 334 -8.23 -11.46 -2.21
N GLY A 335 -9.45 -11.33 -1.75
CA GLY A 335 -9.88 -10.26 -0.84
C GLY A 335 -11.31 -10.50 -0.35
N ALA A 336 -11.80 -9.66 0.55
CA ALA A 336 -13.18 -9.75 1.00
C ALA A 336 -14.16 -9.60 -0.17
N ILE A 337 -13.86 -8.68 -1.10
CA ILE A 337 -14.52 -8.55 -2.40
C ILE A 337 -13.49 -8.82 -3.49
N VAL A 338 -13.80 -9.73 -4.41
CA VAL A 338 -12.95 -10.05 -5.57
C VAL A 338 -13.67 -9.74 -6.85
N PHE A 339 -13.05 -8.94 -7.70
CA PHE A 339 -13.49 -8.71 -9.08
C PHE A 339 -12.55 -9.44 -10.04
N ASN A 340 -13.10 -10.38 -10.79
CA ASN A 340 -12.41 -11.12 -11.83
C ASN A 340 -13.33 -11.17 -13.05
N GLY A 341 -12.99 -10.46 -14.12
CA GLY A 341 -13.84 -10.36 -15.30
C GLY A 341 -15.11 -9.53 -15.10
N ALA A 342 -15.01 -8.34 -14.49
CA ALA A 342 -16.13 -7.46 -14.23
C ALA A 342 -16.04 -6.15 -15.03
N GLU A 343 -17.18 -5.62 -15.45
CA GLU A 343 -17.30 -4.35 -16.14
C GLU A 343 -18.45 -3.51 -15.54
N GLU A 344 -18.22 -2.19 -15.43
CA GLU A 344 -19.26 -1.23 -15.01
C GLU A 344 -19.93 -1.62 -13.66
N CYS A 345 -19.15 -2.20 -12.74
CA CYS A 345 -19.59 -2.52 -11.39
C CYS A 345 -19.06 -1.48 -10.39
N SER A 346 -19.72 -1.35 -9.24
CA SER A 346 -19.27 -0.41 -8.21
C SER A 346 -19.41 -0.89 -6.77
N VAL A 347 -18.60 -0.29 -5.89
CA VAL A 347 -18.70 -0.40 -4.43
C VAL A 347 -18.78 1.03 -3.90
N GLU A 348 -19.92 1.40 -3.33
CA GLU A 348 -20.22 2.79 -2.98
C GLU A 348 -20.70 2.93 -1.54
N ASN A 349 -20.16 3.89 -0.81
CA ASN A 349 -20.55 4.22 0.57
C ASN A 349 -20.54 3.02 1.53
N CYS A 350 -19.71 2.02 1.23
CA CYS A 350 -19.55 0.82 2.04
C CYS A 350 -18.50 1.01 3.14
N GLU A 351 -18.66 0.26 4.22
CA GLU A 351 -17.69 0.18 5.30
C GLU A 351 -17.04 -1.21 5.31
N PHE A 352 -15.73 -1.26 5.48
CA PHE A 352 -14.95 -2.49 5.59
C PHE A 352 -14.19 -2.46 6.90
N ASP A 353 -14.51 -3.39 7.78
CA ASP A 353 -14.05 -3.39 9.15
C ASP A 353 -13.57 -4.77 9.60
N HIS A 354 -12.35 -4.85 10.15
CA HIS A 354 -11.75 -6.08 10.66
C HIS A 354 -11.75 -7.23 9.64
N LEU A 355 -11.08 -7.00 8.51
CA LEU A 355 -10.85 -8.02 7.49
C LEU A 355 -9.44 -8.60 7.65
N GLY A 356 -9.29 -9.92 7.53
CA GLY A 356 -8.01 -10.60 7.78
C GLY A 356 -7.02 -10.59 6.63
N GLY A 357 -7.42 -10.12 5.45
CA GLY A 357 -6.57 -10.03 4.26
C GLY A 357 -6.82 -8.75 3.47
N ASN A 358 -6.68 -8.82 2.14
CA ASN A 358 -7.02 -7.71 1.25
C ASN A 358 -8.51 -7.37 1.33
N THR A 359 -8.84 -6.09 1.24
CA THR A 359 -10.24 -5.64 1.29
C THR A 359 -10.93 -5.84 -0.06
N ILE A 360 -10.48 -5.15 -1.10
CA ILE A 360 -11.01 -5.27 -2.47
C ILE A 360 -9.87 -5.67 -3.39
N PHE A 361 -10.02 -6.76 -4.10
CA PHE A 361 -9.03 -7.28 -5.04
C PHE A 361 -9.61 -7.28 -6.46
N VAL A 362 -9.01 -6.47 -7.34
CA VAL A 362 -9.36 -6.37 -8.76
C VAL A 362 -8.35 -7.17 -9.57
N ASN A 363 -8.76 -8.38 -9.96
CA ASN A 363 -7.92 -9.41 -10.54
C ASN A 363 -8.06 -9.49 -12.05
N ASN A 364 -6.96 -9.44 -12.79
CA ASN A 364 -6.94 -9.65 -14.24
C ASN A 364 -7.90 -8.71 -15.00
N TYR A 365 -8.61 -9.20 -16.01
CA TYR A 365 -9.50 -8.39 -16.85
C TYR A 365 -10.63 -7.75 -16.03
N ASN A 366 -10.59 -6.44 -15.91
CA ASN A 366 -11.68 -5.63 -15.36
C ASN A 366 -11.71 -4.25 -16.04
N ARG A 367 -12.89 -3.67 -16.21
CA ARG A 367 -13.08 -2.38 -16.87
C ARG A 367 -14.11 -1.53 -16.14
N TYR A 368 -13.82 -0.24 -16.01
CA TYR A 368 -14.76 0.77 -15.51
C TYR A 368 -15.33 0.46 -14.13
N LEU A 369 -14.52 -0.18 -13.26
CA LEU A 369 -14.92 -0.39 -11.87
C LEU A 369 -14.78 0.92 -11.09
N THR A 370 -15.70 1.18 -10.18
CA THR A 370 -15.65 2.33 -9.28
C THR A 370 -15.76 1.90 -7.83
N VAL A 371 -14.81 2.36 -7.00
CA VAL A 371 -14.88 2.28 -5.54
C VAL A 371 -14.97 3.71 -5.03
N ARG A 372 -16.10 4.08 -4.42
CA ARG A 372 -16.35 5.47 -4.02
C ARG A 372 -17.02 5.59 -2.67
N GLY A 373 -16.62 6.62 -1.91
CA GLY A 373 -17.27 6.97 -0.64
C GLY A 373 -17.10 5.91 0.44
N CYS A 374 -16.12 5.01 0.31
CA CYS A 374 -15.93 3.89 1.21
C CYS A 374 -15.04 4.24 2.40
N TYR A 375 -15.34 3.63 3.54
CA TYR A 375 -14.48 3.64 4.71
C TYR A 375 -13.85 2.25 4.89
N ILE A 376 -12.53 2.15 4.73
CA ILE A 376 -11.76 0.91 4.84
C ILE A 376 -10.83 1.05 6.05
N HIS A 377 -10.96 0.14 7.02
CA HIS A 377 -10.13 0.18 8.22
C HIS A 377 -9.93 -1.21 8.84
N HIS A 378 -8.82 -1.37 9.57
CA HIS A 378 -8.46 -2.62 10.25
C HIS A 378 -8.40 -3.82 9.29
N SER A 379 -7.85 -3.62 8.08
CA SER A 379 -7.59 -4.72 7.15
C SER A 379 -6.27 -5.41 7.47
N GLY A 380 -6.22 -6.73 7.39
CA GLY A 380 -5.01 -7.51 7.64
C GLY A 380 -3.90 -7.25 6.63
N ALA A 381 -4.28 -7.04 5.37
CA ALA A 381 -3.35 -6.74 4.28
C ALA A 381 -3.69 -5.41 3.59
N ASN A 382 -3.76 -5.37 2.25
CA ASN A 382 -4.02 -4.16 1.47
C ASN A 382 -5.49 -3.68 1.57
N GLY A 383 -5.71 -2.41 1.22
CA GLY A 383 -7.04 -1.87 1.03
C GLY A 383 -7.61 -2.25 -0.35
N ILE A 384 -7.29 -1.50 -1.40
CA ILE A 384 -7.77 -1.74 -2.77
C ILE A 384 -6.60 -2.10 -3.66
N VAL A 385 -6.71 -3.25 -4.33
CA VAL A 385 -5.61 -3.84 -5.10
C VAL A 385 -6.01 -4.07 -6.55
N PHE A 386 -5.19 -3.60 -7.49
CA PHE A 386 -5.33 -3.84 -8.92
C PHE A 386 -4.12 -4.64 -9.41
N VAL A 387 -4.34 -5.86 -9.88
CA VAL A 387 -3.26 -6.73 -10.36
C VAL A 387 -3.67 -7.43 -11.65
N GLY A 388 -2.92 -7.17 -12.71
CA GLY A 388 -3.08 -7.85 -13.99
C GLY A 388 -2.47 -9.25 -14.03
N ASP A 389 -2.63 -9.88 -15.16
CA ASP A 389 -2.04 -11.17 -15.48
C ASP A 389 -0.56 -10.97 -15.91
N PRO A 390 0.41 -11.60 -15.24
CA PRO A 390 1.81 -11.53 -15.65
C PRO A 390 2.07 -11.99 -17.09
N ASP A 391 1.26 -12.84 -17.65
CA ASP A 391 1.37 -13.29 -19.05
C ASP A 391 1.09 -12.14 -20.05
N MET A 392 0.58 -11.02 -19.58
CA MET A 392 0.43 -9.82 -20.41
C MET A 392 1.71 -9.01 -20.56
N VAL A 393 2.68 -9.25 -19.71
CA VAL A 393 3.97 -8.53 -19.72
C VAL A 393 4.95 -9.21 -20.68
N ARG A 394 5.60 -8.44 -21.53
CA ARG A 394 6.64 -8.94 -22.47
C ARG A 394 7.94 -9.15 -21.73
N SER A 395 8.64 -10.22 -21.99
CA SER A 395 9.92 -10.59 -21.34
C SER A 395 9.84 -10.50 -19.80
N PRO A 396 8.88 -11.17 -19.15
CA PRO A 396 8.71 -11.09 -17.72
C PRO A 396 9.92 -11.68 -16.99
N LEU A 397 10.28 -11.07 -15.86
CA LEU A 397 11.34 -11.56 -14.98
C LEU A 397 10.81 -11.63 -13.53
N PHE A 398 10.67 -12.83 -12.98
CA PHE A 398 10.10 -13.07 -11.64
C PHE A 398 11.15 -13.08 -10.52
N ARG A 399 12.30 -12.49 -10.76
CA ARG A 399 13.37 -12.36 -9.77
C ARG A 399 14.04 -11.00 -9.88
N TYR A 400 14.55 -10.51 -8.77
CA TYR A 400 15.48 -9.36 -8.79
C TYR A 400 16.78 -9.77 -9.46
N GLY A 401 17.20 -9.08 -10.52
CA GLY A 401 18.42 -9.40 -11.24
C GLY A 401 18.49 -8.79 -12.62
N ASN A 402 19.52 -9.18 -13.35
CA ASN A 402 19.81 -8.63 -14.68
C ASN A 402 18.84 -9.17 -15.73
N GLN A 403 18.34 -8.27 -16.58
CA GLN A 403 17.61 -8.60 -17.80
C GLN A 403 18.55 -9.14 -18.86
N ASN A 404 18.05 -10.02 -19.73
CA ASN A 404 18.76 -10.47 -20.91
C ASN A 404 18.35 -9.62 -22.12
N TYR A 405 19.14 -8.61 -22.44
CA TYR A 405 18.86 -7.69 -23.55
C TYR A 405 18.99 -8.34 -24.93
N GLU A 406 19.72 -9.45 -25.08
CA GLU A 406 19.86 -10.15 -26.37
C GLU A 406 18.58 -10.85 -26.82
N THR A 407 17.78 -11.30 -25.87
CA THR A 407 16.55 -12.06 -26.14
C THR A 407 15.27 -11.32 -25.78
N MET A 408 15.40 -10.08 -25.30
CA MET A 408 14.27 -9.27 -24.86
C MET A 408 13.34 -8.91 -26.03
N ASP A 409 12.05 -9.06 -25.84
CA ASP A 409 11.04 -8.57 -26.80
C ASP A 409 11.02 -7.03 -26.78
N MET A 410 11.39 -6.44 -27.90
CA MET A 410 11.48 -4.97 -28.08
C MET A 410 10.15 -4.33 -28.55
N THR A 411 9.06 -5.10 -28.63
CA THR A 411 7.76 -4.55 -29.05
C THR A 411 7.13 -3.76 -27.90
N PRO A 412 6.74 -2.49 -28.10
CA PRO A 412 6.05 -1.71 -27.07
C PRO A 412 4.69 -2.30 -26.68
N GLY A 413 4.28 -2.08 -25.44
CA GLY A 413 2.97 -2.46 -24.92
C GLY A 413 2.86 -3.90 -24.43
N SER A 414 1.67 -4.26 -24.00
CA SER A 414 1.33 -5.58 -23.49
C SER A 414 1.17 -6.64 -24.57
N LEU A 415 1.17 -7.91 -24.18
CA LEU A 415 0.82 -9.05 -25.07
C LEU A 415 -0.69 -9.19 -25.29
N GLY A 416 -1.48 -8.64 -24.40
CA GLY A 416 -2.95 -8.70 -24.44
C GLY A 416 -3.55 -7.64 -23.53
N ASP A 417 -4.77 -7.87 -23.05
CA ASP A 417 -5.53 -6.91 -22.24
C ASP A 417 -6.13 -7.55 -20.95
N ASN A 418 -5.58 -8.67 -20.50
CA ASN A 418 -6.03 -9.34 -19.28
C ASN A 418 -5.47 -8.67 -18.01
N TYR A 419 -5.80 -7.40 -17.83
CA TYR A 419 -5.41 -6.59 -16.68
C TYR A 419 -6.46 -5.52 -16.36
N PRO A 420 -6.50 -4.97 -15.14
CA PRO A 420 -7.41 -3.90 -14.76
C PRO A 420 -7.12 -2.61 -15.53
N GLN A 421 -8.16 -1.99 -16.06
CA GLN A 421 -8.02 -0.79 -16.86
C GLN A 421 -9.22 0.15 -16.70
N ASP A 422 -8.97 1.48 -16.74
CA ASP A 422 -9.99 2.52 -16.65
C ASP A 422 -10.86 2.39 -15.37
N CYS A 423 -10.23 2.02 -14.23
CA CYS A 423 -10.91 1.88 -12.94
C CYS A 423 -10.67 3.11 -12.06
N TRP A 424 -11.57 3.38 -11.13
CA TRP A 424 -11.55 4.58 -10.32
C TRP A 424 -11.76 4.30 -8.84
N VAL A 425 -10.87 4.87 -8.00
CA VAL A 425 -11.01 4.96 -6.54
C VAL A 425 -11.21 6.44 -6.20
N ASP A 426 -12.33 6.80 -5.60
CA ASP A 426 -12.70 8.18 -5.36
C ASP A 426 -13.34 8.37 -3.99
N ASP A 427 -13.00 9.47 -3.31
CA ASP A 427 -13.62 9.86 -2.04
C ASP A 427 -13.60 8.73 -1.00
N CYS A 428 -12.47 8.03 -0.82
CA CYS A 428 -12.34 6.93 0.13
C CYS A 428 -11.45 7.32 1.33
N LEU A 429 -11.89 6.94 2.53
CA LEU A 429 -11.09 6.99 3.74
C LEU A 429 -10.49 5.61 3.97
N ILE A 430 -9.16 5.51 3.91
CA ILE A 430 -8.45 4.23 4.09
C ILE A 430 -7.40 4.39 5.18
N THR A 431 -7.55 3.64 6.26
CA THR A 431 -6.66 3.75 7.41
C THR A 431 -6.48 2.40 8.11
N MET A 432 -5.38 2.23 8.83
CA MET A 432 -5.10 1.01 9.61
C MET A 432 -5.22 -0.27 8.77
N THR A 433 -4.73 -0.25 7.52
CA THR A 433 -4.50 -1.47 6.72
C THR A 433 -3.17 -2.11 7.11
N GLY A 434 -2.89 -3.31 6.63
CA GLY A 434 -1.63 -4.01 6.93
C GLY A 434 -1.53 -4.47 8.38
N ARG A 435 -2.65 -4.87 9.02
CA ARG A 435 -2.67 -5.25 10.43
C ARG A 435 -1.97 -6.58 10.69
N ASP A 436 -2.06 -7.50 9.77
CA ASP A 436 -1.47 -8.84 9.87
C ASP A 436 -0.26 -9.01 8.91
N GLU A 437 -0.16 -8.18 7.86
CA GLU A 437 0.90 -8.19 6.86
C GLU A 437 1.46 -6.79 6.64
N LYS A 438 2.80 -6.62 6.63
CA LYS A 438 3.43 -5.29 6.56
C LYS A 438 3.89 -4.90 5.16
N GLN A 439 4.10 -5.85 4.27
CA GLN A 439 4.47 -5.60 2.88
C GLN A 439 3.23 -5.29 2.03
N THR A 440 2.52 -4.24 2.38
CA THR A 440 1.19 -3.88 1.86
C THR A 440 1.07 -2.39 1.58
N ALA A 441 0.00 -2.00 0.87
CA ALA A 441 -0.39 -0.61 0.70
C ALA A 441 -1.93 -0.46 0.70
N PRO A 442 -2.49 0.65 1.23
CA PRO A 442 -3.91 0.99 1.11
C PRO A 442 -4.44 0.96 -0.32
N VAL A 443 -3.66 1.47 -1.27
CA VAL A 443 -3.92 1.31 -2.70
C VAL A 443 -2.69 0.74 -3.39
N GLN A 444 -2.84 -0.45 -3.95
CA GLN A 444 -1.78 -1.17 -4.66
C GLN A 444 -2.14 -1.30 -6.14
N ILE A 445 -1.22 -0.92 -7.03
CA ILE A 445 -1.39 -0.99 -8.48
C ILE A 445 -0.21 -1.75 -9.09
N SER A 446 -0.52 -2.82 -9.84
CA SER A 446 0.49 -3.67 -10.51
C SER A 446 -0.06 -4.20 -11.82
N MET A 447 0.71 -4.13 -12.90
CA MET A 447 0.31 -4.64 -14.22
C MET A 447 -1.10 -4.16 -14.62
N SER A 448 -1.32 -2.86 -14.58
CA SER A 448 -2.64 -2.23 -14.80
C SER A 448 -2.48 -0.98 -15.68
N GLN A 449 -3.58 -0.44 -16.20
CA GLN A 449 -3.53 0.77 -17.02
C GLN A 449 -4.63 1.75 -16.63
N ARG A 450 -4.32 3.06 -16.60
CA ARG A 450 -5.27 4.16 -16.35
C ARG A 450 -6.15 3.94 -15.12
N ILE A 451 -5.52 3.59 -14.00
CA ILE A 451 -6.18 3.60 -12.70
C ILE A 451 -6.14 5.03 -12.17
N ARG A 452 -7.28 5.54 -11.74
CA ARG A 452 -7.40 6.86 -11.12
C ARG A 452 -7.69 6.73 -9.63
N VAL A 453 -6.92 7.45 -8.81
CA VAL A 453 -7.15 7.57 -7.37
C VAL A 453 -7.33 9.05 -7.06
N SER A 454 -8.49 9.44 -6.53
CA SER A 454 -8.81 10.83 -6.28
C SER A 454 -9.52 11.05 -4.96
N HIS A 455 -9.29 12.21 -4.35
CA HIS A 455 -9.96 12.62 -3.12
C HIS A 455 -9.95 11.57 -1.99
N CYS A 456 -8.87 10.80 -1.87
CA CYS A 456 -8.71 9.82 -0.82
C CYS A 456 -7.92 10.38 0.36
N SER A 457 -8.36 10.09 1.60
CA SER A 457 -7.56 10.30 2.81
C SER A 457 -6.98 8.97 3.26
N ILE A 458 -5.65 8.88 3.32
CA ILE A 458 -4.92 7.62 3.58
C ILE A 458 -3.89 7.89 4.67
N TYR A 459 -3.97 7.13 5.79
CA TYR A 459 -3.03 7.30 6.89
C TYR A 459 -3.03 6.11 7.86
N ASP A 460 -2.11 6.14 8.82
CA ASP A 460 -1.90 5.10 9.86
C ASP A 460 -1.61 3.73 9.23
N VAL A 461 -0.57 3.66 8.41
CA VAL A 461 -0.22 2.44 7.67
C VAL A 461 1.26 2.07 7.83
N PRO A 462 1.60 0.77 7.78
CA PRO A 462 2.96 0.28 8.10
C PRO A 462 4.00 0.65 7.05
N ARG A 463 3.56 0.76 5.80
CA ARG A 463 4.40 0.94 4.62
C ARG A 463 3.86 2.10 3.78
N ALA A 464 3.97 2.05 2.48
CA ALA A 464 3.48 3.09 1.59
C ALA A 464 1.95 3.28 1.69
N GLY A 465 1.48 4.50 1.49
CA GLY A 465 0.05 4.79 1.38
C GLY A 465 -0.53 4.43 0.03
N ILE A 466 0.17 4.76 -1.05
CA ILE A 466 -0.17 4.38 -2.43
C ILE A 466 1.09 3.80 -3.07
N ASN A 467 0.96 2.65 -3.72
CA ASN A 467 2.07 1.98 -4.35
C ASN A 467 1.76 1.62 -5.81
N ILE A 468 2.68 1.94 -6.71
CA ILE A 468 2.69 1.49 -8.11
C ILE A 468 3.95 0.67 -8.31
N ASN A 469 3.82 -0.60 -8.64
CA ASN A 469 4.97 -1.46 -8.89
C ASN A 469 5.02 -1.97 -10.34
N GLU A 470 6.01 -2.78 -10.60
CA GLU A 470 6.49 -3.24 -11.89
C GLU A 470 5.43 -3.72 -12.88
N GLY A 471 5.76 -3.70 -14.17
CA GLY A 471 4.92 -4.19 -15.25
C GLY A 471 3.69 -3.34 -15.51
N THR A 472 3.65 -2.15 -14.95
CA THR A 472 2.53 -1.22 -15.17
C THR A 472 2.47 -0.76 -16.62
N PHE A 473 1.27 -0.57 -17.14
CA PHE A 473 1.06 -0.07 -18.50
C PHE A 473 0.80 1.45 -18.54
N GLY A 474 0.95 2.13 -17.41
CA GLY A 474 0.95 3.57 -17.32
C GLY A 474 -0.43 4.23 -17.33
N GLY A 475 -0.42 5.57 -17.41
CA GLY A 475 -1.62 6.40 -17.45
C GLY A 475 -2.35 6.51 -16.11
N HIS A 476 -1.71 6.13 -15.00
CA HIS A 476 -2.28 6.27 -13.68
C HIS A 476 -2.35 7.74 -13.26
N ILE A 477 -3.43 8.13 -12.61
CA ILE A 477 -3.64 9.51 -12.10
C ILE A 477 -3.93 9.44 -10.62
N ILE A 478 -3.06 10.03 -9.82
CA ILE A 478 -3.23 10.19 -8.38
C ILE A 478 -3.40 11.68 -8.12
N GLU A 479 -4.58 12.10 -7.65
CA GLU A 479 -4.86 13.52 -7.49
C GLU A 479 -5.79 13.85 -6.32
N PHE A 480 -5.61 15.03 -5.74
CA PHE A 480 -6.40 15.54 -4.61
C PHE A 480 -6.42 14.63 -3.39
N CYS A 481 -5.43 13.75 -3.26
CA CYS A 481 -5.31 12.85 -2.12
C CYS A 481 -4.58 13.53 -0.95
N ASP A 482 -4.89 13.08 0.27
CA ASP A 482 -4.23 13.44 1.51
C ASP A 482 -3.61 12.19 2.12
N VAL A 483 -2.29 12.03 2.01
CA VAL A 483 -1.59 10.79 2.40
C VAL A 483 -0.49 11.12 3.39
N PHE A 484 -0.61 10.59 4.60
CA PHE A 484 0.30 10.92 5.70
C PHE A 484 0.37 9.81 6.75
N ASN A 485 1.27 9.94 7.70
CA ASN A 485 1.49 8.96 8.75
C ASN A 485 1.62 7.54 8.19
N THR A 486 2.55 7.41 7.26
CA THR A 486 2.91 6.18 6.54
C THR A 486 4.30 5.72 6.96
N VAL A 487 4.73 4.55 6.50
CA VAL A 487 6.04 3.97 6.82
C VAL A 487 6.25 3.84 8.35
N LEU A 488 5.19 3.41 9.05
CA LEU A 488 5.22 3.34 10.52
C LEU A 488 6.01 2.13 11.04
N GLU A 489 6.20 1.10 10.21
CA GLU A 489 6.87 -0.13 10.63
C GLU A 489 7.91 -0.66 9.62
N THR A 490 8.03 -0.03 8.46
CA THR A 490 9.04 -0.39 7.46
C THR A 490 10.04 0.73 7.27
N GLY A 491 11.12 0.48 6.55
CA GLY A 491 12.07 1.48 6.09
C GLY A 491 12.10 1.58 4.57
N ASP A 492 12.77 2.61 4.04
CA ASP A 492 13.04 2.79 2.61
C ASP A 492 11.80 2.87 1.71
N HIS A 493 10.79 3.59 2.16
CA HIS A 493 9.55 3.83 1.42
C HIS A 493 9.06 5.26 1.60
N GLY A 494 8.03 5.63 0.84
CA GLY A 494 7.36 6.93 0.94
C GLY A 494 5.85 6.83 1.14
N SER A 495 5.21 7.99 1.38
CA SER A 495 3.74 8.08 1.36
C SER A 495 3.18 7.67 0.00
N PHE A 496 3.78 8.13 -1.08
CA PHE A 496 3.71 7.49 -2.40
C PHE A 496 4.99 6.71 -2.62
N ASN A 497 4.87 5.48 -3.09
CA ASN A 497 6.02 4.66 -3.46
C ASN A 497 5.82 4.05 -4.85
N SER A 498 6.89 3.95 -5.63
CA SER A 498 6.89 3.29 -6.92
C SER A 498 8.25 2.65 -7.17
N TRP A 499 8.25 1.44 -7.71
CA TRP A 499 9.44 0.88 -8.37
C TRP A 499 9.05 0.45 -9.77
N GLY A 500 9.72 1.01 -10.77
CA GLY A 500 9.43 0.78 -12.18
C GLY A 500 9.79 -0.62 -12.62
N ARG A 501 11.02 -1.04 -12.37
CA ARG A 501 11.61 -2.33 -12.76
C ARG A 501 11.04 -2.94 -14.06
N ASP A 502 10.75 -2.06 -15.02
CA ASP A 502 10.24 -2.45 -16.33
C ASP A 502 11.34 -3.16 -17.15
N ARG A 503 11.05 -3.61 -18.37
CA ARG A 503 11.98 -4.42 -19.17
C ARG A 503 13.37 -3.82 -19.34
N PHE A 504 13.48 -2.49 -19.42
CA PHE A 504 14.79 -1.84 -19.56
C PHE A 504 15.63 -1.91 -18.29
N TRP A 505 15.03 -2.11 -17.15
CA TRP A 505 15.69 -2.01 -15.87
C TRP A 505 16.56 -3.24 -15.54
N THR A 506 17.70 -2.97 -14.94
CA THR A 506 18.59 -3.94 -14.29
C THR A 506 19.27 -3.23 -13.11
N PRO A 507 19.73 -3.93 -12.07
CA PRO A 507 20.46 -3.32 -10.95
C PRO A 507 21.76 -2.60 -11.37
N ASP A 508 22.32 -2.93 -12.51
CA ASP A 508 23.53 -2.28 -13.06
C ASP A 508 23.13 -1.06 -13.90
N VAL A 509 23.28 0.11 -13.31
CA VAL A 509 22.91 1.40 -13.88
C VAL A 509 23.79 1.86 -15.05
N VAL A 510 25.03 1.37 -15.15
CA VAL A 510 25.88 1.60 -16.32
C VAL A 510 25.27 0.88 -17.51
N THR A 511 24.93 -0.39 -17.33
CA THR A 511 24.26 -1.20 -18.36
C THR A 511 22.92 -0.56 -18.75
N ILE A 512 22.08 -0.08 -17.80
CA ILE A 512 20.84 0.64 -18.15
C ILE A 512 21.14 1.85 -19.05
N SER A 513 22.10 2.69 -18.66
CA SER A 513 22.45 3.89 -19.41
C SER A 513 22.93 3.57 -20.84
N ASP A 514 23.71 2.52 -20.99
CA ASP A 514 24.22 2.07 -22.30
C ASP A 514 23.09 1.48 -23.17
N GLN A 515 22.19 0.68 -22.58
CA GLN A 515 21.06 0.09 -23.31
C GLN A 515 20.06 1.15 -23.76
N VAL A 516 19.73 2.11 -22.92
CA VAL A 516 18.84 3.22 -23.28
C VAL A 516 19.48 4.13 -24.32
N ALA A 517 20.81 4.31 -24.30
CA ALA A 517 21.51 5.05 -25.36
C ALA A 517 21.44 4.34 -26.74
N LEU A 518 21.40 2.99 -26.73
CA LEU A 518 21.20 2.20 -27.96
C LEU A 518 19.74 2.19 -28.43
N HIS A 519 18.80 2.23 -27.50
CA HIS A 519 17.35 2.18 -27.74
C HIS A 519 16.65 3.31 -26.97
N PRO A 520 16.65 4.56 -27.48
CA PRO A 520 16.19 5.75 -26.74
C PRO A 520 14.70 5.77 -26.36
N ASP A 521 13.89 4.87 -26.87
CA ASP A 521 12.47 4.69 -26.56
C ASP A 521 12.17 3.51 -25.62
N MET A 522 13.23 2.77 -25.21
CA MET A 522 13.12 1.55 -24.39
C MET A 522 12.39 1.79 -23.07
N GLN A 523 12.60 2.92 -22.40
CA GLN A 523 11.95 3.28 -21.15
C GLN A 523 10.44 3.50 -21.25
N TYR A 524 9.88 3.58 -22.48
CA TYR A 524 8.43 3.74 -22.72
C TYR A 524 7.76 2.45 -23.19
N TRP A 525 8.48 1.33 -23.29
CA TRP A 525 7.90 0.11 -23.85
C TRP A 525 6.88 -0.55 -22.94
N ASP A 526 7.03 -0.46 -21.63
CA ASP A 526 6.07 -0.98 -20.66
C ASP A 526 5.11 0.11 -20.17
N VAL A 527 5.58 1.32 -19.95
CA VAL A 527 4.77 2.47 -19.52
C VAL A 527 4.38 3.33 -20.71
N LEU A 528 3.17 3.12 -21.27
CA LEU A 528 2.75 3.72 -22.54
C LEU A 528 2.24 5.15 -22.41
N GLU A 529 1.74 5.52 -21.25
CA GLU A 529 1.19 6.84 -20.92
C GLU A 529 1.79 7.29 -19.57
N PRO A 530 2.05 8.61 -19.38
CA PRO A 530 2.69 9.06 -18.16
C PRO A 530 1.82 8.81 -16.92
N ASN A 531 2.45 8.41 -15.83
CA ASN A 531 1.85 8.41 -14.52
C ASN A 531 1.83 9.84 -13.96
N VAL A 532 0.72 10.28 -13.39
CA VAL A 532 0.49 11.65 -12.95
C VAL A 532 0.23 11.71 -11.46
N LEU A 533 1.05 12.49 -10.74
CA LEU A 533 0.84 12.83 -9.33
C LEU A 533 0.60 14.34 -9.26
N ARG A 534 -0.62 14.77 -8.93
CA ARG A 534 -0.96 16.20 -8.93
C ARG A 534 -1.98 16.58 -7.88
N TYR A 535 -1.85 17.78 -7.37
CA TYR A 535 -2.77 18.36 -6.39
C TYR A 535 -2.96 17.47 -5.16
N ASN A 536 -1.89 16.77 -4.72
CA ASN A 536 -1.93 15.96 -3.52
C ASN A 536 -1.20 16.65 -2.38
N ARG A 537 -1.55 16.27 -1.15
CA ARG A 537 -0.79 16.58 0.05
C ARG A 537 -0.17 15.29 0.59
N TRP A 538 1.15 15.30 0.72
CA TRP A 538 1.95 14.16 1.15
C TRP A 538 2.70 14.49 2.43
N ARG A 539 2.77 13.57 3.38
CA ARG A 539 3.66 13.66 4.54
C ARG A 539 4.16 12.29 4.95
N CYS A 540 5.46 12.10 4.92
CA CYS A 540 6.13 10.94 5.49
C CYS A 540 7.19 11.42 6.49
N ASP A 541 7.08 10.97 7.75
CA ASP A 541 8.03 11.32 8.79
C ASP A 541 9.14 10.27 8.95
N HIS A 542 9.03 9.14 8.25
CA HIS A 542 9.94 8.00 8.33
C HIS A 542 10.52 7.58 6.97
N GLY A 543 10.37 8.41 5.95
CA GLY A 543 10.83 8.19 4.59
C GLY A 543 10.52 9.38 3.70
N TRP A 544 10.23 9.16 2.43
CA TRP A 544 9.95 10.23 1.47
C TRP A 544 8.45 10.53 1.36
N ASP A 545 8.12 11.77 1.06
CA ASP A 545 6.74 12.11 0.70
C ASP A 545 6.34 11.44 -0.61
N VAL A 546 7.24 11.49 -1.60
CA VAL A 546 7.12 10.80 -2.89
C VAL A 546 8.41 10.07 -3.18
N ASP A 547 8.34 8.76 -3.29
CA ASP A 547 9.46 7.88 -3.56
C ASP A 547 9.32 7.23 -4.95
N LEU A 548 10.17 7.65 -5.89
CA LEU A 548 10.33 7.01 -7.19
C LEU A 548 11.59 6.14 -7.15
N ASP A 549 11.41 4.88 -6.77
CA ASP A 549 12.45 3.89 -6.60
C ASP A 549 12.71 3.10 -7.91
N ASP A 550 13.74 2.28 -7.94
CA ASP A 550 14.22 1.32 -8.94
C ASP A 550 13.54 1.44 -10.33
N GLY A 551 14.04 2.30 -11.20
CA GLY A 551 13.60 2.40 -12.60
C GLY A 551 12.28 3.12 -12.84
N SER A 552 11.65 3.72 -11.83
CA SER A 552 10.39 4.46 -11.99
C SER A 552 10.52 5.57 -13.01
N SER A 553 9.88 5.44 -14.16
CA SER A 553 10.02 6.30 -15.33
C SER A 553 8.68 6.84 -15.81
N PHE A 554 8.74 7.92 -16.62
CA PHE A 554 7.59 8.53 -17.28
C PHE A 554 6.55 9.06 -16.31
N TYR A 555 7.00 9.93 -15.37
CA TYR A 555 6.15 10.57 -14.37
C TYR A 555 5.95 12.08 -14.65
N ARG A 556 4.78 12.60 -14.30
CA ARG A 556 4.41 14.01 -14.28
C ARG A 556 3.94 14.39 -12.88
N ILE A 557 4.75 15.15 -12.14
CA ILE A 557 4.57 15.45 -10.71
C ILE A 557 4.42 16.96 -10.56
N TYR A 558 3.20 17.45 -10.34
CA TYR A 558 3.00 18.89 -10.29
C TYR A 558 1.86 19.33 -9.37
N CYS A 559 2.00 20.55 -8.85
CA CYS A 559 1.03 21.15 -7.94
C CYS A 559 0.77 20.28 -6.68
N ASN A 560 1.82 19.61 -6.16
CA ASN A 560 1.73 18.87 -4.91
C ASN A 560 2.31 19.70 -3.76
N LEU A 561 1.79 19.43 -2.56
CA LEU A 561 2.31 19.91 -1.30
C LEU A 561 2.98 18.73 -0.56
N LEU A 562 4.30 18.76 -0.48
CA LEU A 562 5.15 17.79 0.22
C LEU A 562 5.57 18.42 1.55
N LEU A 563 5.15 17.79 2.66
CA LEU A 563 5.24 18.45 3.97
C LEU A 563 6.54 18.15 4.74
N ASN A 564 7.23 17.02 4.46
CA ASN A 564 8.40 16.66 5.26
C ASN A 564 9.44 15.79 4.53
N GLY A 565 9.03 14.70 3.88
CA GLY A 565 9.93 13.67 3.34
C GLY A 565 10.62 14.04 2.01
N GLY A 566 10.16 15.07 1.30
CA GLY A 566 10.74 15.45 0.02
C GLY A 566 10.37 14.52 -1.16
N LEU A 567 11.07 14.71 -2.28
CA LEU A 567 10.87 13.94 -3.51
C LEU A 567 12.13 13.13 -3.84
N LYS A 568 12.08 11.82 -3.71
CA LYS A 568 13.16 10.93 -4.15
C LYS A 568 12.98 10.57 -5.62
N MET A 569 14.05 10.63 -6.38
CA MET A 569 14.16 10.10 -7.74
C MET A 569 15.39 9.20 -7.79
N ARG A 570 15.19 7.91 -7.89
CA ARG A 570 16.25 6.93 -8.14
C ARG A 570 16.39 6.70 -9.65
N GLU A 571 17.21 5.75 -10.12
CA GLU A 571 17.41 5.54 -11.53
C GLU A 571 16.09 5.37 -12.31
N GLY A 572 15.93 6.15 -13.36
CA GLY A 572 14.72 6.21 -14.18
C GLY A 572 14.82 7.32 -15.21
N TYR A 573 13.79 7.47 -16.03
CA TYR A 573 13.78 8.35 -17.20
C TYR A 573 12.51 9.18 -17.31
N ASP A 574 12.63 10.40 -17.88
CA ASP A 574 11.54 11.31 -18.24
C ASP A 574 10.55 11.58 -17.07
N ARG A 575 11.12 11.95 -15.93
CA ARG A 575 10.34 12.40 -14.77
C ARG A 575 10.34 13.91 -14.73
N VAL A 576 9.14 14.51 -14.78
CA VAL A 576 8.98 15.96 -14.79
C VAL A 576 8.28 16.40 -13.51
N ALA A 577 9.01 17.04 -12.60
CA ALA A 577 8.51 17.60 -11.35
C ALA A 577 8.49 19.12 -11.43
N THR A 578 7.29 19.71 -11.45
CA THR A 578 7.13 21.16 -11.62
C THR A 578 6.05 21.73 -10.72
N ASN A 579 6.26 22.98 -10.28
CA ASN A 579 5.25 23.73 -9.53
C ASN A 579 4.80 23.02 -8.24
N ASN A 580 5.73 22.33 -7.55
CA ASN A 580 5.48 21.72 -6.26
C ASN A 580 6.02 22.62 -5.14
N ILE A 581 5.47 22.44 -3.94
CA ILE A 581 5.99 23.01 -2.69
C ILE A 581 6.52 21.87 -1.86
N ILE A 582 7.83 21.88 -1.56
CA ILE A 582 8.53 20.84 -0.80
C ILE A 582 9.09 21.50 0.47
N LEU A 583 8.34 21.36 1.56
CA LEU A 583 8.67 22.01 2.84
C LEU A 583 9.80 21.27 3.56
N ASN A 584 10.69 22.04 4.17
CA ASN A 584 11.81 21.58 5.01
C ASN A 584 12.72 20.54 4.34
N ASN A 585 12.59 20.34 3.04
CA ASN A 585 13.25 19.30 2.26
C ASN A 585 13.46 19.78 0.80
N SER A 586 13.80 18.86 -0.08
CA SER A 586 14.14 19.14 -1.47
C SER A 586 13.98 17.90 -2.35
N LEU A 587 14.66 17.87 -3.51
CA LEU A 587 14.85 16.73 -4.37
C LEU A 587 15.97 15.83 -3.82
N HIS A 588 15.75 14.53 -3.82
CA HIS A 588 16.71 13.49 -3.53
C HIS A 588 17.07 12.73 -4.83
N PRO A 589 18.07 13.17 -5.61
CA PRO A 589 18.54 12.44 -6.78
C PRO A 589 19.41 11.25 -6.33
N HIS A 590 18.77 10.17 -5.91
CA HIS A 590 19.38 9.12 -5.09
C HIS A 590 20.39 8.29 -5.86
N VAL A 591 19.98 7.68 -6.97
CA VAL A 591 20.82 6.99 -7.94
C VAL A 591 20.43 7.54 -9.30
N TRP A 592 21.36 8.10 -10.07
CA TRP A 592 20.99 8.75 -11.32
C TRP A 592 21.70 8.14 -12.53
N VAL A 593 21.02 8.13 -13.65
CA VAL A 593 21.52 7.60 -14.93
C VAL A 593 21.85 8.73 -15.90
N ARG A 594 22.73 8.44 -16.87
CA ARG A 594 23.03 9.38 -17.95
C ARG A 594 21.80 9.61 -18.83
N ASN A 595 21.62 10.85 -19.26
CA ASN A 595 20.55 11.26 -20.17
C ASN A 595 19.15 10.83 -19.67
N SER A 596 18.89 10.99 -18.37
CA SER A 596 17.61 10.61 -17.74
C SER A 596 16.43 11.40 -18.30
N ASP A 597 16.68 12.55 -18.97
CA ASP A 597 15.67 13.51 -19.42
C ASP A 597 14.79 14.08 -18.29
N ASP A 598 15.22 13.92 -17.04
CA ASP A 598 14.51 14.44 -15.87
C ASP A 598 14.47 15.96 -15.87
N VAL A 599 13.33 16.52 -15.43
CA VAL A 599 13.11 17.95 -15.28
C VAL A 599 12.62 18.25 -13.86
N PHE A 600 13.33 19.16 -13.18
CA PHE A 600 12.95 19.67 -11.85
C PHE A 600 12.99 21.19 -11.87
N LYS A 601 11.81 21.84 -12.01
CA LYS A 601 11.75 23.29 -12.15
C LYS A 601 10.46 23.90 -11.61
N HIS A 602 10.51 25.21 -11.38
CA HIS A 602 9.40 26.01 -10.85
C HIS A 602 8.89 25.50 -9.49
N ASN A 603 9.74 24.81 -8.72
CA ASN A 603 9.40 24.32 -7.40
C ASN A 603 9.87 25.28 -6.30
N ILE A 604 9.24 25.23 -5.14
CA ILE A 604 9.72 25.89 -3.90
C ILE A 604 10.31 24.79 -3.03
N VAL A 605 11.59 24.91 -2.67
CA VAL A 605 12.35 23.94 -1.87
C VAL A 605 13.04 24.62 -0.70
N PHE A 606 13.39 23.86 0.34
CA PHE A 606 13.94 24.39 1.58
C PHE A 606 15.38 23.96 1.83
N THR A 607 15.84 22.89 1.26
CA THR A 607 17.22 22.41 1.40
C THR A 607 17.93 22.35 0.06
N ALA A 608 19.25 22.17 0.07
CA ALA A 608 19.98 21.71 -1.12
C ALA A 608 19.47 20.34 -1.53
N TYR A 609 19.68 19.96 -2.81
CA TYR A 609 19.42 18.60 -3.24
C TYR A 609 20.25 17.60 -2.44
N GLN A 610 19.73 16.41 -2.21
CA GLN A 610 20.32 15.39 -1.34
C GLN A 610 20.63 14.12 -2.13
N PRO A 611 21.71 14.10 -2.91
CA PRO A 611 22.14 12.89 -3.61
C PRO A 611 22.67 11.86 -2.62
N ALA A 612 22.33 10.58 -2.81
CA ALA A 612 22.92 9.50 -2.04
C ALA A 612 24.06 8.83 -2.83
N VAL A 613 23.74 7.98 -3.79
CA VAL A 613 24.72 7.34 -4.65
C VAL A 613 24.60 7.91 -6.08
N MET A 614 25.40 8.92 -6.37
CA MET A 614 25.59 9.35 -7.74
C MET A 614 26.58 8.37 -8.36
N ASN A 615 26.05 7.39 -9.04
CA ASN A 615 26.85 6.23 -9.43
C ASN A 615 27.87 6.51 -10.53
N SER A 616 28.66 5.48 -10.85
CA SER A 616 29.71 5.47 -11.85
C SER A 616 29.27 5.81 -13.30
N ALA A 617 27.95 5.93 -13.57
CA ALA A 617 27.45 6.38 -14.86
C ALA A 617 27.55 7.90 -15.06
N LEU A 618 27.67 8.68 -13.96
CA LEU A 618 27.80 10.13 -13.97
C LEU A 618 29.19 10.53 -13.48
N GLY A 619 29.91 11.34 -14.27
CA GLY A 619 31.17 11.97 -13.86
C GLY A 619 30.94 13.17 -12.95
N GLU A 620 31.97 13.65 -12.27
CA GLU A 620 31.93 14.78 -11.32
C GLU A 620 31.36 16.08 -11.89
N SER A 621 31.47 16.27 -13.22
CA SER A 621 30.99 17.48 -13.93
C SER A 621 29.84 17.19 -14.88
N ASP A 622 29.32 15.97 -14.92
CA ASP A 622 28.23 15.63 -15.81
C ASP A 622 26.96 16.39 -15.40
N ARG A 623 26.21 16.78 -16.42
CA ARG A 623 24.95 17.47 -16.21
C ARG A 623 23.91 16.49 -15.61
N TRP A 624 23.22 16.97 -14.59
CA TRP A 624 22.13 16.22 -13.98
C TRP A 624 20.81 16.47 -14.71
N GLY A 625 20.20 15.41 -15.23
CA GLY A 625 18.95 15.48 -15.95
C GLY A 625 18.95 16.40 -17.17
N LYS A 626 17.78 16.73 -17.68
CA LYS A 626 17.56 17.66 -18.79
C LYS A 626 17.55 19.11 -18.33
N GLU A 627 16.84 19.37 -17.22
CA GLU A 627 16.69 20.73 -16.69
C GLU A 627 16.38 20.70 -15.19
N LEU A 628 17.37 21.06 -14.36
CA LEU A 628 17.23 21.33 -12.93
C LEU A 628 17.47 22.82 -12.75
N ASP A 629 16.43 23.66 -12.85
CA ASP A 629 16.58 25.11 -12.87
C ASP A 629 15.26 25.82 -12.54
N TYR A 630 15.28 27.15 -12.41
CA TYR A 630 14.11 27.95 -12.12
C TYR A 630 13.38 27.50 -10.85
N ASN A 631 14.10 27.14 -9.77
CA ASN A 631 13.54 26.79 -8.48
C ASN A 631 13.74 27.93 -7.49
N LEU A 632 12.90 27.99 -6.44
CA LEU A 632 13.09 28.91 -5.33
C LEU A 632 13.60 28.13 -4.11
N PHE A 633 14.79 28.51 -3.62
CA PHE A 633 15.39 27.99 -2.40
C PHE A 633 15.10 28.93 -1.23
N ALA A 634 14.33 28.47 -0.25
CA ALA A 634 13.92 29.27 0.88
C ALA A 634 15.04 29.52 1.91
N THR A 635 16.10 28.69 1.91
CA THR A 635 17.12 28.65 2.97
C THR A 635 18.47 29.27 2.62
N GLY A 636 18.66 29.77 1.42
CA GLY A 636 19.85 30.56 1.11
C GLY A 636 20.60 30.18 -0.17
N GLN A 637 21.56 31.07 -0.54
CA GLN A 637 22.31 30.90 -1.81
C GLN A 637 23.28 29.74 -1.81
N ALA A 638 23.79 29.32 -0.66
CA ALA A 638 24.72 28.20 -0.57
C ALA A 638 24.04 26.89 -1.00
N ALA A 639 22.83 26.61 -0.50
CA ALA A 639 22.02 25.49 -0.89
C ALA A 639 21.73 25.48 -2.40
N MET A 640 21.30 26.62 -2.94
CA MET A 640 20.97 26.78 -4.37
C MET A 640 22.17 26.54 -5.27
N ARG A 641 23.37 26.95 -4.88
CA ARG A 641 24.58 26.87 -5.74
C ARG A 641 25.39 25.58 -5.55
N LYS A 642 25.01 24.74 -4.61
CA LYS A 642 25.78 23.57 -4.23
C LYS A 642 26.10 22.65 -5.42
N PHE A 643 25.19 22.54 -6.37
CA PHE A 643 25.30 21.63 -7.52
C PHE A 643 25.42 22.36 -8.88
N ALA A 644 25.86 23.61 -8.87
CA ALA A 644 26.05 24.40 -10.10
C ALA A 644 27.04 23.76 -11.10
N ALA A 645 28.03 23.00 -10.61
CA ALA A 645 28.97 22.27 -11.47
C ALA A 645 28.27 21.20 -12.35
N HIS A 646 27.12 20.69 -11.91
CA HIS A 646 26.30 19.75 -12.65
C HIS A 646 25.26 20.44 -13.55
N GLY A 647 25.39 21.75 -13.80
CA GLY A 647 24.50 22.53 -14.66
C GLY A 647 23.14 22.85 -14.02
N ALA A 648 23.04 22.73 -12.68
CA ALA A 648 21.81 23.01 -11.95
C ALA A 648 21.71 24.51 -11.53
N ASP A 649 20.48 25.01 -11.45
CA ASP A 649 20.08 26.24 -10.77
C ASP A 649 20.73 27.55 -11.26
N ALA A 650 21.02 27.63 -12.56
CA ALA A 650 21.60 28.83 -13.18
C ALA A 650 20.64 30.04 -13.07
N HIS A 651 19.34 29.82 -13.13
CA HIS A 651 18.29 30.85 -13.09
C HIS A 651 17.37 30.72 -11.86
N SER A 652 17.69 29.82 -10.94
CA SER A 652 16.98 29.68 -9.66
C SER A 652 17.21 30.90 -8.76
N VAL A 653 16.34 31.11 -7.79
CA VAL A 653 16.43 32.21 -6.85
C VAL A 653 16.45 31.72 -5.41
N SER A 654 17.17 32.44 -4.57
CA SER A 654 17.18 32.20 -3.13
C SER A 654 16.48 33.39 -2.44
N ALA A 655 15.30 33.11 -1.86
CA ALA A 655 14.48 34.14 -1.21
C ALA A 655 13.39 33.53 -0.33
N ASP A 656 12.81 34.31 0.57
CA ASP A 656 11.57 33.95 1.27
C ASP A 656 10.43 33.79 0.24
N PRO A 657 9.74 32.65 0.21
CA PRO A 657 8.60 32.43 -0.67
C PRO A 657 7.39 33.33 -0.38
N LEU A 658 7.32 33.97 0.77
CA LEU A 658 6.24 34.85 1.21
C LEU A 658 4.88 34.15 1.21
N PHE A 659 4.77 33.06 1.93
CA PHE A 659 3.52 32.33 2.09
C PHE A 659 2.43 33.18 2.75
N VAL A 660 1.17 32.93 2.43
CA VAL A 660 0.02 33.68 2.95
C VAL A 660 -0.18 33.44 4.44
N ASN A 661 -0.30 32.17 4.84
CA ASN A 661 -0.47 31.80 6.27
C ASN A 661 0.02 30.35 6.51
N PRO A 662 1.34 30.13 6.52
CA PRO A 662 1.91 28.79 6.61
C PRO A 662 1.56 28.07 7.91
N GLY A 663 1.44 28.79 9.04
CA GLY A 663 1.05 28.20 10.33
C GLY A 663 -0.37 27.62 10.37
N GLN A 664 -1.20 27.95 9.38
CA GLN A 664 -2.54 27.38 9.18
C GLN A 664 -2.61 26.54 7.90
N GLY A 665 -1.45 26.16 7.32
CA GLY A 665 -1.37 25.32 6.13
C GLY A 665 -1.65 26.05 4.81
N ASP A 666 -1.78 27.38 4.81
CA ASP A 666 -1.92 28.14 3.57
C ASP A 666 -0.54 28.53 3.00
N PHE A 667 -0.02 27.63 2.17
CA PHE A 667 1.26 27.76 1.48
C PHE A 667 1.16 28.42 0.10
N ARG A 668 0.02 29.01 -0.25
CA ARG A 668 -0.03 29.91 -1.42
C ARG A 668 0.90 31.07 -1.18
N VAL A 669 1.54 31.55 -2.24
CA VAL A 669 2.45 32.70 -2.13
C VAL A 669 1.70 34.00 -2.39
N ARG A 670 2.12 35.08 -1.69
CA ARG A 670 1.56 36.43 -1.85
C ARG A 670 1.92 37.01 -3.21
N PRO A 671 1.18 38.05 -3.74
CA PRO A 671 1.40 38.59 -5.07
C PRO A 671 2.83 39.15 -5.31
N GLU A 672 3.51 39.59 -4.27
CA GLU A 672 4.88 40.13 -4.32
C GLU A 672 5.96 39.04 -4.25
N SER A 673 5.59 37.77 -4.13
CA SER A 673 6.53 36.66 -3.99
C SER A 673 7.51 36.58 -5.16
N PRO A 674 8.80 36.35 -4.87
CA PRO A 674 9.79 36.06 -5.90
C PRO A 674 9.56 34.73 -6.63
N ALA A 675 8.71 33.84 -6.09
CA ALA A 675 8.36 32.58 -6.73
C ALA A 675 7.71 32.76 -8.12
N PHE A 676 7.00 33.86 -8.32
CA PHE A 676 6.43 34.15 -9.66
C PHE A 676 7.51 34.45 -10.71
N LYS A 677 8.70 34.91 -10.31
CA LYS A 677 9.80 35.20 -11.23
C LYS A 677 10.43 33.92 -11.80
N ILE A 678 10.36 32.83 -11.06
CA ILE A 678 10.82 31.52 -11.53
C ILE A 678 9.72 30.73 -12.27
N GLY A 679 8.53 31.31 -12.47
CA GLY A 679 7.41 30.66 -13.16
C GLY A 679 6.49 29.81 -12.29
N PHE A 680 6.69 29.80 -10.96
CA PHE A 680 5.76 29.17 -10.02
C PHE A 680 4.37 29.83 -10.11
N ARG A 681 3.32 29.02 -9.88
CA ARG A 681 1.92 29.47 -9.87
C ARG A 681 1.19 28.88 -8.67
N ASN A 682 0.41 29.72 -7.99
CA ASN A 682 -0.48 29.21 -6.93
C ASN A 682 -1.46 28.19 -7.49
N PHE A 683 -1.73 27.17 -6.71
CA PHE A 683 -2.73 26.12 -7.00
C PHE A 683 -3.65 25.95 -5.80
N ASP A 684 -4.75 25.23 -5.96
CA ASP A 684 -5.66 24.97 -4.86
C ASP A 684 -5.01 24.00 -3.88
N ILE A 685 -4.90 24.42 -2.63
CA ILE A 685 -4.35 23.65 -1.51
C ILE A 685 -5.41 23.34 -0.45
N THR A 686 -6.69 23.51 -0.78
CA THR A 686 -7.82 23.30 0.14
C THR A 686 -8.64 22.05 -0.19
N ASP A 687 -8.37 21.44 -1.34
CA ASP A 687 -9.19 20.35 -1.90
C ASP A 687 -8.55 18.96 -1.76
N PHE A 688 -7.79 18.74 -0.70
CA PHE A 688 -7.15 17.45 -0.42
C PHE A 688 -8.08 16.52 0.37
N GLY A 689 -7.98 15.22 0.07
CA GLY A 689 -8.66 14.16 0.81
C GLY A 689 -10.15 14.04 0.53
N VAL A 690 -10.85 13.34 1.41
CA VAL A 690 -12.26 12.97 1.25
C VAL A 690 -13.20 14.18 1.12
N LYS A 691 -14.24 14.02 0.33
CA LYS A 691 -15.22 15.06 0.00
C LYS A 691 -16.54 14.92 0.74
N SER A 692 -17.00 13.69 0.94
CA SER A 692 -18.29 13.45 1.60
C SER A 692 -18.26 13.91 3.06
N GLU A 693 -19.34 14.56 3.49
CA GLU A 693 -19.47 15.08 4.87
C GLU A 693 -19.38 13.99 5.94
N LYS A 694 -19.79 12.76 5.58
CA LYS A 694 -19.69 11.59 6.46
C LYS A 694 -18.21 11.26 6.72
N LEU A 695 -17.42 11.13 5.65
CA LEU A 695 -16.02 10.76 5.75
C LEU A 695 -15.16 11.89 6.33
N LYS A 696 -15.45 13.15 6.00
CA LYS A 696 -14.76 14.31 6.60
C LYS A 696 -14.85 14.35 8.13
N LYS A 697 -15.97 13.89 8.70
CA LYS A 697 -16.13 13.81 10.16
C LYS A 697 -15.26 12.73 10.83
N LEU A 698 -14.88 11.72 10.07
CA LEU A 698 -14.04 10.61 10.53
C LEU A 698 -12.54 10.84 10.21
N ALA A 699 -12.29 11.49 9.08
CA ALA A 699 -10.94 11.71 8.58
C ALA A 699 -10.16 12.70 9.45
N ARG A 700 -8.85 12.42 9.58
CA ARG A 700 -7.87 13.37 10.11
C ARG A 700 -7.16 14.06 8.96
N THR A 701 -6.46 15.14 9.27
CA THR A 701 -5.52 15.83 8.38
C THR A 701 -4.14 15.77 9.01
N PRO A 702 -3.05 15.83 8.21
CA PRO A 702 -1.70 15.86 8.77
C PRO A 702 -1.45 17.13 9.58
N ASP A 703 -0.63 17.02 10.61
CA ASP A 703 -0.09 18.19 11.29
C ASP A 703 0.74 19.02 10.30
N ILE A 704 0.64 20.34 10.39
CA ILE A 704 1.45 21.23 9.58
C ILE A 704 2.81 21.38 10.25
N PRO A 705 3.93 21.06 9.56
CA PRO A 705 5.26 21.18 10.17
C PRO A 705 5.63 22.65 10.35
N GLU A 706 6.42 22.94 11.37
CA GLU A 706 7.08 24.23 11.49
C GLU A 706 8.04 24.44 10.32
N ILE A 707 8.04 25.65 9.76
CA ILE A 707 8.96 26.00 8.68
C ILE A 707 10.34 26.27 9.25
N VAL A 708 11.33 25.54 8.80
CA VAL A 708 12.74 25.74 9.17
C VAL A 708 13.43 26.58 8.10
N LEU A 709 13.60 27.88 8.36
CA LEU A 709 14.28 28.81 7.44
C LEU A 709 15.80 28.90 7.66
N GLN A 710 16.33 28.33 8.73
CA GLN A 710 17.77 28.25 9.00
C GLN A 710 18.17 26.79 9.16
N ILE A 711 18.83 26.27 8.15
CA ILE A 711 19.54 25.02 8.29
C ILE A 711 20.92 25.35 8.85
N GLN A 712 21.21 24.91 10.05
CA GLN A 712 22.60 24.71 10.43
C GLN A 712 23.12 23.65 9.48
N ASP A 713 24.15 23.98 8.67
CA ASP A 713 24.92 22.95 8.02
C ASP A 713 25.34 21.96 9.11
N GLU A 714 24.70 20.78 9.16
CA GLU A 714 25.26 19.68 9.92
C GLU A 714 26.61 19.42 9.26
N VAL A 715 27.66 19.86 9.93
CA VAL A 715 29.02 19.47 9.58
C VAL A 715 29.05 17.95 9.85
N SER A 716 28.81 17.17 8.82
CA SER A 716 29.05 15.73 8.90
C SER A 716 30.52 15.60 9.27
N ALA A 717 30.80 14.89 10.36
CA ALA A 717 32.16 14.64 10.77
C ALA A 717 32.86 13.91 9.63
N GLU A 718 33.78 14.59 8.95
CA GLU A 718 34.62 13.97 7.95
C GLU A 718 35.65 13.10 8.67
N TYR A 719 35.66 11.82 8.38
CA TYR A 719 36.67 10.87 8.84
C TYR A 719 37.63 10.60 7.68
N THR A 720 38.90 10.42 7.96
CA THR A 720 39.89 10.05 6.94
C THR A 720 40.42 8.64 7.17
N TRP A 721 40.51 7.87 6.10
CA TRP A 721 41.08 6.52 6.10
C TRP A 721 41.97 6.32 4.86
N LEU A 722 43.26 6.06 5.05
CA LEU A 722 44.24 5.90 3.98
C LEU A 722 44.22 7.05 2.93
N GLY A 723 43.97 8.27 3.39
CA GLY A 723 43.85 9.47 2.53
C GLY A 723 42.53 9.62 1.80
N ALA A 724 41.60 8.71 1.95
CA ALA A 724 40.21 8.85 1.52
C ALA A 724 39.38 9.55 2.60
N VAL A 725 38.33 10.25 2.18
CA VAL A 725 37.34 10.84 3.07
C VAL A 725 36.19 9.86 3.24
N LEU A 726 35.81 9.59 4.48
CA LEU A 726 34.65 8.77 4.84
C LEU A 726 33.54 9.69 5.35
N LYS A 727 32.31 9.39 5.02
CA LYS A 727 31.13 9.96 5.64
C LYS A 727 30.33 8.90 6.38
N GLU A 728 29.69 9.29 7.48
CA GLU A 728 28.72 8.45 8.14
C GLU A 728 27.46 8.34 7.29
N VAL A 729 27.03 7.11 7.04
CA VAL A 729 25.81 6.82 6.28
C VAL A 729 24.67 6.67 7.27
N LYS A 730 23.65 7.50 7.16
CA LYS A 730 22.51 7.54 8.09
C LYS A 730 21.18 7.39 7.35
N GLY A 731 20.20 6.83 8.08
CA GLY A 731 18.83 6.74 7.62
C GLY A 731 18.71 6.14 6.22
N GLU A 732 18.18 6.92 5.32
CA GLU A 732 17.83 6.53 3.95
C GLU A 732 19.02 6.26 3.03
N GLU A 733 20.17 6.86 3.30
CA GLU A 733 21.39 6.55 2.55
C GLU A 733 21.81 5.10 2.73
N LEU A 734 21.49 4.46 3.88
CA LEU A 734 21.80 3.06 4.12
C LEU A 734 21.19 2.14 3.06
N SER A 735 19.96 2.40 2.66
CA SER A 735 19.31 1.66 1.58
C SER A 735 20.01 1.85 0.23
N ALA A 736 20.33 3.09 -0.11
CA ALA A 736 21.04 3.39 -1.36
C ALA A 736 22.39 2.68 -1.47
N TYR A 737 23.07 2.49 -0.34
CA TYR A 737 24.33 1.74 -0.26
C TYR A 737 24.14 0.23 -0.05
N GLY A 738 22.89 -0.27 0.03
CA GLY A 738 22.62 -1.67 0.33
C GLY A 738 23.00 -2.08 1.77
N ALA A 739 23.15 -1.10 2.68
CA ALA A 739 23.55 -1.32 4.06
C ALA A 739 22.32 -1.60 4.95
N LYS A 740 22.55 -2.28 6.09
CA LYS A 740 21.49 -2.60 7.04
C LYS A 740 21.25 -1.45 8.00
N PHE A 741 19.99 -1.06 8.22
CA PHE A 741 19.59 0.02 9.14
C PHE A 741 20.04 -0.18 10.61
N SER A 742 20.38 -1.39 11.00
CA SER A 742 20.80 -1.72 12.36
C SER A 742 22.28 -1.54 12.66
N GLN A 743 23.08 -1.08 11.71
CA GLN A 743 24.53 -0.96 11.84
C GLN A 743 24.99 0.45 11.47
N ALA A 744 25.81 1.06 12.31
CA ALA A 744 26.54 2.27 11.92
C ALA A 744 27.43 1.92 10.70
N SER A 745 27.24 2.64 9.62
CA SER A 745 27.96 2.39 8.37
C SER A 745 28.67 3.64 7.92
N MET A 746 29.86 3.47 7.34
CA MET A 746 30.67 4.53 6.75
C MET A 746 30.80 4.24 5.25
N ALA A 747 30.60 5.25 4.43
CA ALA A 747 30.87 5.16 2.99
C ALA A 747 32.10 5.99 2.63
N LEU A 748 32.81 5.57 1.57
CA LEU A 748 33.85 6.37 0.95
C LEU A 748 33.20 7.53 0.21
N ASP A 749 33.36 8.75 0.72
CA ASP A 749 32.80 9.95 0.12
C ASP A 749 33.67 10.48 -1.01
N ARG A 750 35.00 10.46 -0.79
CA ARG A 750 35.98 10.89 -1.76
C ARG A 750 37.28 10.09 -1.63
N VAL A 751 37.81 9.59 -2.75
CA VAL A 751 39.07 8.86 -2.81
C VAL A 751 40.02 9.60 -3.78
N PRO A 752 40.86 10.50 -3.28
CA PRO A 752 41.84 11.20 -4.13
C PRO A 752 42.77 10.21 -4.84
N ALA A 753 43.09 10.49 -6.12
CA ALA A 753 43.91 9.61 -6.94
C ALA A 753 45.32 9.40 -6.36
N GLU A 754 45.79 10.36 -5.56
CA GLU A 754 47.08 10.30 -4.84
C GLU A 754 46.98 9.58 -3.48
N SER A 755 45.82 9.14 -3.06
CA SER A 755 45.64 8.49 -1.78
C SER A 755 46.11 7.02 -1.78
N GLU A 756 46.45 6.53 -0.60
CA GLU A 756 46.79 5.12 -0.43
C GLU A 756 45.56 4.24 -0.69
N ALA A 757 44.37 4.68 -0.31
CA ALA A 757 43.13 4.00 -0.62
C ALA A 757 42.96 3.80 -2.14
N TYR A 758 43.23 4.81 -2.96
CA TYR A 758 43.19 4.69 -4.44
C TYR A 758 44.19 3.65 -4.95
N SER A 759 45.37 3.62 -4.39
CA SER A 759 46.43 2.66 -4.79
C SER A 759 46.05 1.19 -4.48
N TRP A 760 45.13 0.99 -3.50
CA TRP A 760 44.58 -0.32 -3.14
C TRP A 760 43.36 -0.70 -3.99
N GLY A 761 42.98 0.13 -4.96
CA GLY A 761 41.87 -0.13 -5.88
C GLY A 761 40.53 0.43 -5.45
N PHE A 762 40.48 1.14 -4.31
CA PHE A 762 39.29 1.91 -3.95
C PHE A 762 39.16 3.14 -4.85
N GLY A 763 37.95 3.45 -5.30
CA GLY A 763 37.71 4.60 -6.19
C GLY A 763 37.12 4.25 -7.55
N ARG A 764 37.01 2.96 -7.89
CA ARG A 764 36.27 2.48 -9.06
C ARG A 764 34.92 1.85 -8.70
N GLU A 765 34.72 1.53 -7.42
CA GLU A 765 33.48 0.99 -6.88
C GLU A 765 33.23 1.62 -5.50
N ILE A 766 31.97 1.88 -5.18
CA ILE A 766 31.56 2.45 -3.89
C ILE A 766 31.51 1.32 -2.89
N TYR A 767 32.36 1.38 -1.86
CA TYR A 767 32.38 0.41 -0.77
C TYR A 767 31.71 0.99 0.47
N CYS A 768 30.71 0.29 0.98
CA CYS A 768 30.17 0.53 2.32
C CYS A 768 30.94 -0.37 3.30
N CYS A 769 31.68 0.21 4.22
CA CYS A 769 32.39 -0.52 5.27
C CYS A 769 31.48 -0.66 6.47
N HIS A 770 31.18 -1.87 6.90
CA HIS A 770 30.54 -2.13 8.18
C HIS A 770 31.58 -2.00 9.29
N LEU A 771 31.34 -1.12 10.23
CA LEU A 771 32.08 -1.11 11.49
C LEU A 771 31.51 -2.24 12.35
N ALA A 772 32.35 -3.24 12.65
CA ALA A 772 32.03 -4.37 13.54
C ALA A 772 32.02 -3.91 15.01
#